data_9aef190e2ec75655f7a6e6045292e44f
#
_entry.id   9aef190e2ec75655f7a6e6045292e44f
#
_cell.length_a   1.000
_cell.length_b   1.000
_cell.length_c   1.000
_cell.angle_alpha   90.00
_cell.angle_beta   90.00
_cell.angle_gamma   90.00
#
_symmetry.space_group_name_H-M   'P 1'
#
loop_
_entity.id
_entity.type
_entity.pdbx_description
1 polymer ?
#
loop_
_entity_poly.entity_id
_entity_poly.type
_entity_poly.pdbx_seq_one_letter_code
_entity_poly.pdbx_strand_id
1 'polypeptide(L)'
;MAMGCGGRRRVRCAGGTTRALFVLSVLALSSGGALDAQQATATLVGRVEDASTRQALPNASVLVAGTLLRARTDAHGDYRIDGVTPGRYELRVLIIGYQSGTRAVRVAAGETARSDFSLQHALIELTPVTITASREERRIGDVPASQAVLSSQSIVHRNVITLDEALQYVPGVIMNHGDLDIRGSTGIAGGVGSRVLFLMDGHPVLSADGGEVDFASLPLLDVDRVEVVKGAYSALYGSSALGGVVNVITNPVSESPESEIALHYGAYDPPAAWRVTDHRQEFKGVALQHDQTFGGLGVRLFANRELNDGYTQDDSSSRWLLHSRLDFSMGHDHPASAYATWSSEDDGNFFMWQSPDHPYEPPPATISDWSHSTKLSAGATLNPIATGRARLRIDPFFEKDATQDHFPSDTDFHYHRAWKLGTTAQYTLAPAVNQTLTMGGEAAHTTVTSDILGTPTIDEYGLYAQDELDLSSRVSASVGLRMDTHHSTGSSTEVALNPKVGVVFHPARRISTRISLARGYRGPSAIEQFVNTVQFGFHVIPNPDLHGESAWSGEVGVTATPVPWLWMDAALFQSEYHDLIGPSAAPGQFFVFQFRNTQRARIRGLDLSTKTRVIPRLLDLQLSYLYLDSKDLRTGLPLPYRSTHNVTTSLDVLGGLIGVDVRYRSRVKEVLSYPLDPRSAITVADLRLGYDVKGAIVQVKVANLFQAKYVDVLERTPGAPRSILLSARRKF
;
A
#
# COMPACT_ATOMS: atom_id res chain seq x y z
N MET A 1 11.42 79.16 -1.32
CA MET A 1 11.54 79.52 0.11
C MET A 1 11.31 78.25 0.89
N ALA A 2 12.35 77.60 1.21
CA ALA A 2 12.96 77.42 2.53
C ALA A 2 12.21 76.37 3.38
N MET A 3 12.84 75.19 3.48
CA MET A 3 13.35 74.53 4.70
C MET A 3 12.24 73.92 5.59
N GLY A 4 12.35 72.70 6.11
CA GLY A 4 13.46 71.83 6.34
C GLY A 4 13.03 70.54 7.05
N CYS A 5 13.89 69.58 7.03
CA CYS A 5 14.26 68.54 8.01
C CYS A 5 13.13 67.87 8.83
N GLY A 6 12.98 66.59 8.93
CA GLY A 6 13.88 65.46 9.06
C GLY A 6 13.18 64.40 9.89
N GLY A 7 13.48 63.14 9.66
CA GLY A 7 13.02 62.07 10.55
C GLY A 7 12.78 60.73 9.89
N ARG A 8 13.82 60.11 9.37
CA ARG A 8 13.78 58.68 9.04
C ARG A 8 13.80 57.84 10.32
N ARG A 9 12.70 57.25 10.71
CA ARG A 9 12.69 56.11 11.64
C ARG A 9 12.74 54.81 10.81
N ARG A 10 13.89 54.15 10.92
CA ARG A 10 14.05 52.75 10.49
C ARG A 10 13.23 51.86 11.42
N VAL A 11 12.20 51.22 10.90
CA VAL A 11 11.60 50.08 11.56
C VAL A 11 12.45 48.87 11.18
N ARG A 12 13.13 48.29 12.13
CA ARG A 12 13.82 47.01 12.02
C ARG A 12 12.73 45.93 12.03
N CYS A 13 12.56 45.21 10.92
CA CYS A 13 11.90 43.90 10.89
C CYS A 13 12.83 42.91 11.60
N ALA A 14 12.47 42.50 12.82
CA ALA A 14 12.99 41.30 13.45
C ALA A 14 11.98 40.20 13.25
N GLY A 15 12.20 39.36 12.24
CA GLY A 15 11.40 38.21 11.95
C GLY A 15 12.25 37.16 11.25
N GLY A 16 12.74 36.21 11.99
CA GLY A 16 13.48 35.11 11.40
C GLY A 16 14.53 34.55 12.34
N THR A 17 14.17 33.65 13.23
CA THR A 17 15.04 32.58 13.79
C THR A 17 14.34 31.91 14.97
N THR A 18 13.25 31.16 14.71
CA THR A 18 12.65 30.31 15.76
C THR A 18 12.22 28.94 15.18
N ARG A 19 12.71 28.53 14.00
CA ARG A 19 12.31 27.29 13.35
C ARG A 19 13.34 26.14 13.43
N ALA A 20 14.44 26.28 14.13
CA ALA A 20 15.53 25.28 14.13
C ALA A 20 15.80 24.61 15.49
N LEU A 21 14.97 24.79 16.51
CA LEU A 21 15.29 24.34 17.88
C LEU A 21 14.43 23.19 18.42
N PHE A 22 13.51 22.62 17.65
CA PHE A 22 12.64 21.54 18.15
C PHE A 22 13.15 20.12 17.89
N VAL A 23 14.17 19.93 17.05
CA VAL A 23 14.73 18.59 16.71
C VAL A 23 15.82 18.14 17.70
N LEU A 24 16.36 19.01 18.53
CA LEU A 24 17.50 18.70 19.44
C LEU A 24 17.12 18.38 20.88
N SER A 25 15.88 18.53 21.30
CA SER A 25 15.49 18.34 22.70
C SER A 25 15.15 16.92 23.13
N VAL A 26 15.05 15.96 22.21
CA VAL A 26 14.76 14.54 22.53
C VAL A 26 16.05 13.75 22.84
N LEU A 27 17.21 14.28 22.54
CA LEU A 27 18.51 13.60 22.74
C LEU A 27 19.15 13.80 24.12
N ALA A 28 18.52 14.54 25.04
CA ALA A 28 19.15 14.92 26.33
C ALA A 28 18.66 14.09 27.53
N LEU A 29 17.89 13.04 27.38
CA LEU A 29 17.33 12.24 28.48
C LEU A 29 17.97 10.86 28.67
N SER A 30 19.10 10.56 28.06
CA SER A 30 19.78 9.26 28.20
C SER A 30 21.20 9.30 28.78
N SER A 31 21.50 10.22 29.66
CA SER A 31 22.77 10.19 30.41
C SER A 31 22.58 9.85 31.89
N GLY A 32 21.85 8.75 32.13
CA GLY A 32 21.85 8.02 33.40
C GLY A 32 22.59 6.70 33.21
N GLY A 33 23.93 6.75 33.09
CA GLY A 33 24.75 5.55 32.96
C GLY A 33 24.77 4.78 34.26
N ALA A 34 23.92 3.78 34.42
CA ALA A 34 24.29 2.61 35.21
C ALA A 34 25.37 1.87 34.42
N LEU A 35 26.55 1.73 34.99
CA LEU A 35 27.55 0.77 34.54
C LEU A 35 26.98 -0.64 34.74
N ASP A 36 26.14 -1.10 33.82
CA ASP A 36 25.84 -2.51 33.71
C ASP A 36 27.13 -3.21 33.28
N ALA A 37 27.63 -4.07 34.16
CA ALA A 37 28.69 -4.99 33.82
C ALA A 37 28.30 -5.71 32.53
N GLN A 38 29.07 -5.54 31.47
CA GLN A 38 28.83 -6.06 30.11
C GLN A 38 28.74 -7.58 30.21
N GLN A 39 27.52 -8.09 30.46
CA GLN A 39 27.28 -9.55 30.45
C GLN A 39 27.59 -10.04 29.04
N ALA A 40 28.52 -11.00 28.93
CA ALA A 40 28.86 -11.59 27.64
C ALA A 40 27.57 -12.13 27.02
N THR A 41 27.21 -11.57 25.85
CA THR A 41 26.05 -12.00 25.07
C THR A 41 26.36 -13.33 24.37
N ALA A 42 25.33 -14.10 24.05
CA ALA A 42 25.40 -15.31 23.26
C ALA A 42 25.00 -15.06 21.82
N THR A 43 25.32 -16.00 20.95
CA THR A 43 24.92 -16.02 19.54
C THR A 43 24.02 -17.24 19.29
N LEU A 44 22.94 -17.07 18.56
CA LEU A 44 22.10 -18.14 18.04
C LEU A 44 22.35 -18.30 16.54
N VAL A 45 22.63 -19.53 16.12
CA VAL A 45 22.80 -19.87 14.71
C VAL A 45 21.97 -21.09 14.37
N GLY A 46 21.69 -21.30 13.10
CA GLY A 46 21.00 -22.48 12.62
C GLY A 46 20.62 -22.38 11.17
N ARG A 47 19.94 -23.42 10.70
CA ARG A 47 19.47 -23.53 9.33
C ARG A 47 17.98 -23.82 9.30
N VAL A 48 17.31 -23.25 8.30
CA VAL A 48 15.89 -23.50 8.04
C VAL A 48 15.77 -24.19 6.68
N GLU A 49 15.12 -25.36 6.65
CA GLU A 49 14.94 -26.15 5.45
C GLU A 49 13.49 -26.65 5.30
N ASP A 50 13.11 -27.00 4.09
CA ASP A 50 11.87 -27.71 3.79
C ASP A 50 11.95 -29.16 4.30
N ALA A 51 10.95 -29.59 5.05
CA ALA A 51 10.93 -30.93 5.65
C ALA A 51 10.81 -32.08 4.63
N SER A 52 10.25 -31.82 3.45
CA SER A 52 10.01 -32.83 2.41
C SER A 52 11.13 -32.89 1.37
N THR A 53 11.64 -31.73 0.94
CA THR A 53 12.64 -31.62 -0.12
C THR A 53 14.06 -31.45 0.38
N ARG A 54 14.24 -31.07 1.64
CA ARG A 54 15.51 -30.70 2.27
C ARG A 54 16.17 -29.47 1.64
N GLN A 55 15.44 -28.74 0.82
CA GLN A 55 15.94 -27.50 0.24
C GLN A 55 16.00 -26.40 1.31
N ALA A 56 17.00 -25.54 1.19
CA ALA A 56 17.13 -24.35 2.01
C ALA A 56 15.93 -23.43 1.85
N LEU A 57 15.49 -22.79 2.92
CA LEU A 57 14.41 -21.80 2.92
C LEU A 57 15.01 -20.41 3.16
N PRO A 58 15.30 -19.64 2.09
CA PRO A 58 15.77 -18.27 2.22
C PRO A 58 14.65 -17.34 2.68
N ASN A 59 15.02 -16.19 3.26
CA ASN A 59 14.10 -15.14 3.73
C ASN A 59 13.13 -15.57 4.84
N ALA A 60 13.36 -16.72 5.53
CA ALA A 60 12.60 -17.09 6.69
C ALA A 60 12.96 -16.16 7.88
N SER A 61 11.95 -15.58 8.52
CA SER A 61 12.14 -14.77 9.73
C SER A 61 12.32 -15.67 10.94
N VAL A 62 13.44 -15.56 11.63
CA VAL A 62 13.73 -16.25 12.91
C VAL A 62 13.68 -15.22 14.03
N LEU A 63 12.75 -15.39 14.97
CA LEU A 63 12.45 -14.46 16.04
C LEU A 63 12.80 -15.08 17.38
N VAL A 64 13.38 -14.31 18.30
CA VAL A 64 13.55 -14.68 19.69
C VAL A 64 12.39 -14.13 20.50
N ALA A 65 11.44 -14.99 20.85
CA ALA A 65 10.20 -14.56 21.52
C ALA A 65 10.48 -13.80 22.83
N GLY A 66 9.73 -12.70 23.02
CA GLY A 66 9.90 -11.81 24.17
C GLY A 66 11.09 -10.86 24.06
N THR A 67 11.70 -10.74 22.88
CA THR A 67 12.75 -9.77 22.58
C THR A 67 12.48 -9.14 21.21
N LEU A 68 13.27 -8.12 20.84
CA LEU A 68 13.27 -7.52 19.51
C LEU A 68 14.32 -8.15 18.58
N LEU A 69 15.03 -9.20 19.04
CA LEU A 69 16.06 -9.89 18.27
C LEU A 69 15.44 -10.80 17.21
N ARG A 70 15.92 -10.65 15.99
CA ARG A 70 15.51 -11.44 14.83
C ARG A 70 16.61 -11.47 13.79
N ALA A 71 16.54 -12.49 12.91
CA ALA A 71 17.32 -12.57 11.70
C ALA A 71 16.45 -13.12 10.57
N ARG A 72 16.88 -12.90 9.31
CA ARG A 72 16.36 -13.63 8.16
C ARG A 72 17.37 -14.66 7.72
N THR A 73 16.89 -15.77 7.18
CA THR A 73 17.77 -16.77 6.57
C THR A 73 18.32 -16.27 5.26
N ASP A 74 19.60 -16.58 5.00
CA ASP A 74 20.30 -16.31 3.75
C ASP A 74 19.87 -17.26 2.61
N ALA A 75 20.51 -17.18 1.46
CA ALA A 75 20.25 -18.03 0.29
C ALA A 75 20.46 -19.53 0.59
N HIS A 76 21.26 -19.88 1.60
CA HIS A 76 21.54 -21.25 2.03
C HIS A 76 20.60 -21.70 3.16
N GLY A 77 19.66 -20.85 3.57
CA GLY A 77 18.76 -21.10 4.69
C GLY A 77 19.39 -20.92 6.06
N ASP A 78 20.63 -20.41 6.13
CA ASP A 78 21.34 -20.21 7.38
C ASP A 78 20.95 -18.88 8.03
N TYR A 79 20.91 -18.83 9.38
CA TYR A 79 20.63 -17.61 10.14
C TYR A 79 21.60 -17.43 11.29
N ARG A 80 21.81 -16.16 11.68
CA ARG A 80 22.62 -15.76 12.83
C ARG A 80 21.93 -14.62 13.58
N ILE A 81 21.80 -14.77 14.90
CA ILE A 81 21.28 -13.75 15.82
C ILE A 81 22.31 -13.53 16.91
N ASP A 82 22.94 -12.37 16.91
CA ASP A 82 23.92 -11.96 17.91
C ASP A 82 23.26 -11.14 19.03
N GLY A 83 23.97 -10.87 20.11
CA GLY A 83 23.48 -10.02 21.19
C GLY A 83 22.42 -10.64 22.09
N VAL A 84 22.25 -11.97 22.07
CA VAL A 84 21.28 -12.68 22.91
C VAL A 84 21.75 -12.69 24.35
N THR A 85 20.99 -12.13 25.27
CA THR A 85 21.33 -12.28 26.73
C THR A 85 21.21 -13.75 27.18
N PRO A 86 22.07 -14.21 28.10
CA PRO A 86 21.93 -15.56 28.63
C PRO A 86 20.55 -15.83 29.21
N GLY A 87 19.94 -16.97 28.84
CA GLY A 87 18.57 -17.26 29.27
C GLY A 87 17.93 -18.48 28.60
N ARG A 88 16.63 -18.63 28.82
CA ARG A 88 15.77 -19.55 28.07
C ARG A 88 14.82 -18.82 27.21
N TYR A 89 14.76 -19.15 25.92
CA TYR A 89 13.97 -18.51 24.92
C TYR A 89 13.17 -19.53 24.11
N GLU A 90 12.10 -19.06 23.48
CA GLU A 90 11.42 -19.77 22.42
C GLU A 90 11.82 -19.11 21.10
N LEU A 91 12.46 -19.84 20.20
CA LEU A 91 12.68 -19.40 18.83
C LEU A 91 11.44 -19.68 18.01
N ARG A 92 11.05 -18.75 17.18
CA ARG A 92 9.96 -18.89 16.22
C ARG A 92 10.48 -18.63 14.83
N VAL A 93 10.16 -19.53 13.89
CA VAL A 93 10.49 -19.36 12.48
C VAL A 93 9.20 -19.16 11.70
N LEU A 94 9.17 -18.11 10.90
CA LEU A 94 8.04 -17.68 10.12
C LEU A 94 8.47 -17.48 8.66
N ILE A 95 7.78 -18.12 7.74
CA ILE A 95 7.98 -17.97 6.30
C ILE A 95 6.64 -18.23 5.59
N ILE A 96 6.33 -17.47 4.54
CA ILE A 96 5.11 -17.64 3.78
C ILE A 96 5.13 -19.02 3.09
N GLY A 97 4.01 -19.72 3.11
CA GLY A 97 3.88 -21.05 2.51
C GLY A 97 4.28 -22.22 3.43
N TYR A 98 4.75 -21.96 4.66
CA TYR A 98 5.17 -22.98 5.61
C TYR A 98 4.46 -22.87 6.96
N GLN A 99 4.35 -23.98 7.67
CA GLN A 99 3.91 -23.98 9.06
C GLN A 99 4.99 -23.36 9.92
N SER A 100 4.61 -22.46 10.84
CA SER A 100 5.56 -21.85 11.78
C SER A 100 6.26 -22.90 12.64
N GLY A 101 7.58 -22.84 12.70
CA GLY A 101 8.40 -23.67 13.59
C GLY A 101 8.58 -22.97 14.93
N THR A 102 8.49 -23.71 16.04
CA THR A 102 8.84 -23.20 17.37
C THR A 102 9.78 -24.19 18.07
N ARG A 103 10.79 -23.64 18.77
CA ARG A 103 11.73 -24.46 19.54
C ARG A 103 12.23 -23.71 20.77
N ALA A 104 12.19 -24.37 21.93
CA ALA A 104 12.83 -23.85 23.12
C ALA A 104 14.34 -24.00 23.02
N VAL A 105 15.08 -22.96 23.34
CA VAL A 105 16.55 -22.92 23.37
C VAL A 105 17.02 -22.32 24.69
N ARG A 106 18.13 -22.81 25.20
CA ARG A 106 18.85 -22.21 26.33
C ARG A 106 20.21 -21.76 25.84
N VAL A 107 20.59 -20.56 26.19
CA VAL A 107 21.88 -19.98 25.82
C VAL A 107 22.63 -19.53 27.08
N ALA A 108 23.92 -19.84 27.15
CA ALA A 108 24.81 -19.37 28.20
C ALA A 108 25.64 -18.17 27.71
N ALA A 109 26.27 -17.46 28.64
CA ALA A 109 27.11 -16.29 28.30
C ALA A 109 28.27 -16.71 27.40
N GLY A 110 28.47 -16.01 26.29
CA GLY A 110 29.51 -16.28 25.30
C GLY A 110 29.30 -17.51 24.43
N GLU A 111 28.21 -18.24 24.63
CA GLU A 111 27.88 -19.44 23.86
C GLU A 111 27.39 -19.11 22.45
N THR A 112 27.78 -19.94 21.46
CA THR A 112 27.10 -20.03 20.17
C THR A 112 26.22 -21.27 20.19
N ALA A 113 24.93 -21.11 20.40
CA ALA A 113 23.95 -22.18 20.41
C ALA A 113 23.34 -22.38 19.00
N ARG A 114 23.26 -23.66 18.58
CA ARG A 114 22.69 -24.03 17.27
C ARG A 114 21.26 -24.56 17.42
N SER A 115 20.37 -24.07 16.54
CA SER A 115 18.98 -24.50 16.47
C SER A 115 18.49 -24.56 15.03
N ASP A 116 18.44 -25.77 14.45
CA ASP A 116 17.98 -25.98 13.06
C ASP A 116 16.47 -26.23 13.02
N PHE A 117 15.81 -25.82 11.94
CA PHE A 117 14.38 -26.02 11.72
C PHE A 117 14.14 -26.72 10.39
N SER A 118 13.24 -27.70 10.43
CA SER A 118 12.73 -28.38 9.25
C SER A 118 11.23 -28.10 9.19
N LEU A 119 10.81 -27.24 8.26
CA LEU A 119 9.45 -26.75 8.19
C LEU A 119 8.63 -27.56 7.19
N GLN A 120 7.42 -27.90 7.56
CA GLN A 120 6.47 -28.51 6.65
C GLN A 120 5.77 -27.44 5.82
N HIS A 121 5.60 -27.68 4.53
CA HIS A 121 4.70 -26.86 3.73
C HIS A 121 3.36 -26.70 4.46
N ALA A 122 2.94 -25.49 4.64
CA ALA A 122 1.56 -25.23 5.00
C ALA A 122 0.72 -25.69 3.82
N LEU A 123 -0.23 -26.59 4.06
CA LEU A 123 -1.15 -27.07 3.03
C LEU A 123 -1.98 -25.94 2.40
N ILE A 124 -2.01 -24.81 3.06
CA ILE A 124 -2.50 -23.51 2.60
C ILE A 124 -1.52 -22.49 3.22
N GLU A 125 -1.28 -21.32 2.64
CA GLU A 125 -0.59 -20.19 3.29
C GLU A 125 -1.37 -19.74 4.54
N LEU A 126 -1.31 -20.59 5.59
CA LEU A 126 -2.20 -20.50 6.76
C LEU A 126 -1.75 -19.47 7.79
N THR A 127 -0.53 -18.95 7.67
CA THR A 127 -0.01 -18.03 8.67
C THR A 127 0.88 -16.98 8.01
N PRO A 128 0.33 -16.11 7.17
CA PRO A 128 1.12 -15.01 6.67
C PRO A 128 1.54 -14.13 7.84
N VAL A 129 2.79 -13.72 7.82
CA VAL A 129 3.38 -12.76 8.74
C VAL A 129 3.11 -11.37 8.20
N THR A 130 2.79 -10.44 9.06
CA THR A 130 2.58 -9.05 8.71
C THR A 130 3.40 -8.14 9.61
N ILE A 131 3.94 -7.08 9.04
CA ILE A 131 4.60 -6.00 9.77
C ILE A 131 3.66 -4.80 9.87
N THR A 132 2.84 -4.59 8.87
CA THR A 132 2.06 -3.37 8.69
C THR A 132 1.08 -3.10 9.82
N ALA A 133 0.45 -4.11 10.38
CA ALA A 133 -0.59 -3.89 11.39
C ALA A 133 -0.09 -3.43 12.76
N SER A 134 1.17 -3.71 13.09
CA SER A 134 1.79 -3.38 14.39
C SER A 134 3.14 -2.67 14.27
N ARG A 135 3.64 -2.46 13.05
CA ARG A 135 5.02 -2.06 12.74
C ARG A 135 6.09 -3.02 13.28
N GLU A 136 5.69 -4.21 13.72
CA GLU A 136 6.54 -5.35 14.12
C GLU A 136 6.00 -6.63 13.51
N GLU A 137 6.86 -7.63 13.26
CA GLU A 137 6.46 -8.90 12.67
C GLU A 137 5.53 -9.69 13.60
N ARG A 138 4.28 -9.87 13.17
CA ARG A 138 3.24 -10.63 13.88
C ARG A 138 2.55 -11.60 12.93
N ARG A 139 1.98 -12.67 13.47
CA ARG A 139 1.06 -13.53 12.69
C ARG A 139 -0.28 -12.83 12.52
N ILE A 140 -0.93 -13.01 11.38
CA ILE A 140 -2.23 -12.39 11.09
C ILE A 140 -3.25 -12.61 12.21
N GLY A 141 -3.32 -13.82 12.78
CA GLY A 141 -4.25 -14.13 13.85
C GLY A 141 -3.94 -13.48 15.21
N ASP A 142 -2.76 -12.86 15.37
CA ASP A 142 -2.30 -12.27 16.64
C ASP A 142 -2.51 -10.75 16.67
N VAL A 143 -3.11 -10.16 15.61
CA VAL A 143 -3.33 -8.71 15.49
C VAL A 143 -4.84 -8.40 15.49
N PRO A 144 -5.29 -7.38 16.25
CA PRO A 144 -6.72 -7.04 16.33
C PRO A 144 -7.19 -6.24 15.11
N ALA A 145 -6.97 -6.78 13.91
CA ALA A 145 -7.38 -6.17 12.64
C ALA A 145 -7.60 -7.22 11.56
N SER A 146 -8.52 -6.96 10.65
CA SER A 146 -8.61 -7.71 9.40
C SER A 146 -7.42 -7.41 8.51
N GLN A 147 -6.79 -8.45 8.01
CA GLN A 147 -5.62 -8.35 7.16
C GLN A 147 -5.71 -9.31 5.97
N ALA A 148 -5.02 -8.96 4.91
CA ALA A 148 -4.77 -9.86 3.79
C ALA A 148 -3.30 -9.74 3.36
N VAL A 149 -2.73 -10.83 2.88
CA VAL A 149 -1.39 -10.85 2.30
C VAL A 149 -1.47 -11.48 0.93
N LEU A 150 -0.86 -10.79 -0.04
CA LEU A 150 -0.64 -11.26 -1.40
C LEU A 150 0.85 -11.57 -1.54
N SER A 151 1.21 -12.84 -1.75
CA SER A 151 2.59 -13.27 -1.93
C SER A 151 3.12 -12.97 -3.33
N SER A 152 4.45 -12.88 -3.47
CA SER A 152 5.10 -12.77 -4.79
C SER A 152 4.70 -13.92 -5.71
N GLN A 153 4.58 -15.15 -5.20
CA GLN A 153 4.12 -16.28 -5.97
C GLN A 153 2.72 -16.07 -6.56
N SER A 154 1.79 -15.52 -5.76
CA SER A 154 0.44 -15.20 -6.23
C SER A 154 0.45 -14.10 -7.29
N ILE A 155 1.35 -13.12 -7.19
CA ILE A 155 1.55 -12.08 -8.21
C ILE A 155 2.06 -12.70 -9.52
N VAL A 156 3.10 -13.53 -9.45
CA VAL A 156 3.67 -14.23 -10.60
C VAL A 156 2.65 -15.15 -11.27
N HIS A 157 1.91 -15.96 -10.49
CA HIS A 157 0.90 -16.86 -11.04
C HIS A 157 -0.26 -16.12 -11.72
N ARG A 158 -0.59 -14.90 -11.28
CA ARG A 158 -1.64 -14.08 -11.92
C ARG A 158 -1.21 -13.46 -13.23
N ASN A 159 0.09 -13.50 -13.54
CA ASN A 159 0.66 -12.92 -14.76
C ASN A 159 0.15 -11.49 -14.98
N VAL A 160 0.46 -10.61 -14.04
CA VAL A 160 0.04 -9.20 -14.04
C VAL A 160 1.18 -8.31 -14.50
N ILE A 161 0.85 -7.17 -15.12
CA ILE A 161 1.82 -6.17 -15.58
C ILE A 161 1.99 -5.08 -14.52
N THR A 162 0.91 -4.74 -13.81
CA THR A 162 0.90 -3.75 -12.73
C THR A 162 0.32 -4.34 -11.45
N LEU A 163 0.62 -3.73 -10.31
CA LEU A 163 0.22 -4.29 -9.01
C LEU A 163 -1.28 -4.21 -8.74
N ASP A 164 -1.95 -3.20 -9.24
CA ASP A 164 -3.41 -3.01 -9.12
C ASP A 164 -4.20 -4.18 -9.73
N GLU A 165 -3.71 -4.76 -10.84
CA GLU A 165 -4.30 -5.97 -11.41
C GLU A 165 -4.32 -7.15 -10.42
N ALA A 166 -3.32 -7.25 -9.54
CA ALA A 166 -3.27 -8.29 -8.52
C ALA A 166 -4.10 -7.93 -7.29
N LEU A 167 -4.10 -6.63 -6.90
CA LEU A 167 -4.81 -6.13 -5.73
C LEU A 167 -6.33 -6.31 -5.83
N GLN A 168 -6.91 -6.24 -7.03
CA GLN A 168 -8.35 -6.44 -7.23
C GLN A 168 -8.88 -7.83 -6.82
N TYR A 169 -7.99 -8.80 -6.57
CA TYR A 169 -8.32 -10.13 -6.06
C TYR A 169 -8.05 -10.28 -4.56
N VAL A 170 -7.57 -9.23 -3.89
CA VAL A 170 -7.38 -9.23 -2.44
C VAL A 170 -8.73 -9.05 -1.75
N PRO A 171 -9.08 -9.89 -0.76
CA PRO A 171 -10.34 -9.76 -0.03
C PRO A 171 -10.58 -8.36 0.52
N GLY A 172 -11.78 -7.79 0.27
CA GLY A 172 -12.17 -6.48 0.76
C GLY A 172 -11.53 -5.28 0.04
N VAL A 173 -10.73 -5.53 -0.98
CA VAL A 173 -10.14 -4.51 -1.87
C VAL A 173 -10.98 -4.41 -3.14
N ILE A 174 -11.20 -3.19 -3.59
CA ILE A 174 -11.89 -2.86 -4.82
C ILE A 174 -11.01 -1.88 -5.58
N MET A 175 -10.66 -2.19 -6.81
CA MET A 175 -10.00 -1.25 -7.72
C MET A 175 -11.05 -0.57 -8.57
N ASN A 176 -11.05 0.76 -8.58
CA ASN A 176 -12.00 1.58 -9.31
C ASN A 176 -11.21 2.52 -10.22
N HIS A 177 -10.93 2.10 -11.44
CA HIS A 177 -10.18 2.88 -12.42
C HIS A 177 -8.90 3.51 -11.84
N GLY A 178 -8.03 2.66 -11.27
CA GLY A 178 -6.80 3.13 -10.60
C GLY A 178 -6.96 3.50 -9.13
N ASP A 179 -8.17 3.85 -8.67
CA ASP A 179 -8.42 4.17 -7.28
C ASP A 179 -8.48 2.93 -6.40
N LEU A 180 -7.70 2.93 -5.34
CA LEU A 180 -7.69 1.87 -4.34
C LEU A 180 -8.76 2.13 -3.28
N ASP A 181 -9.70 1.22 -3.17
CA ASP A 181 -10.78 1.25 -2.19
C ASP A 181 -10.72 0.02 -1.28
N ILE A 182 -10.76 0.23 0.02
CA ILE A 182 -10.88 -0.84 1.02
C ILE A 182 -12.24 -0.71 1.71
N ARG A 183 -13.10 -1.73 1.52
CA ARG A 183 -14.43 -1.83 2.15
C ARG A 183 -15.35 -0.63 1.87
N GLY A 184 -15.23 0.00 0.71
CA GLY A 184 -16.06 1.14 0.32
C GLY A 184 -15.60 2.48 0.91
N SER A 185 -14.41 2.59 1.48
CA SER A 185 -13.90 3.80 2.13
C SER A 185 -13.65 4.94 1.15
N THR A 186 -13.14 4.62 -0.04
CA THR A 186 -12.85 5.59 -1.09
C THR A 186 -14.12 5.87 -1.88
N GLY A 187 -14.39 7.14 -2.12
CA GLY A 187 -15.47 7.55 -3.02
C GLY A 187 -14.95 7.71 -4.43
N ILE A 188 -15.74 8.35 -5.27
CA ILE A 188 -15.25 8.91 -6.51
C ILE A 188 -14.56 10.23 -6.16
N ALA A 189 -13.30 10.28 -6.37
CA ALA A 189 -12.55 11.50 -6.34
C ALA A 189 -11.64 11.62 -7.57
N GLY A 190 -11.77 10.71 -8.55
CA GLY A 190 -10.92 10.69 -9.74
C GLY A 190 -9.44 10.53 -9.40
N GLY A 191 -9.14 9.68 -8.40
CA GLY A 191 -7.78 9.49 -7.90
C GLY A 191 -7.36 10.48 -6.81
N VAL A 192 -8.03 11.60 -6.65
CA VAL A 192 -7.65 12.66 -5.71
C VAL A 192 -8.06 12.33 -4.29
N GLY A 193 -7.15 12.47 -3.33
CA GLY A 193 -7.45 12.35 -1.90
C GLY A 193 -7.70 10.91 -1.45
N SER A 194 -6.78 10.00 -1.73
CA SER A 194 -6.88 8.60 -1.29
C SER A 194 -7.13 8.49 0.22
N ARG A 195 -8.07 7.62 0.60
CA ARG A 195 -8.35 7.25 1.99
C ARG A 195 -7.64 5.98 2.43
N VAL A 196 -6.85 5.43 1.54
CA VAL A 196 -5.98 4.28 1.79
C VAL A 196 -4.53 4.75 1.67
N LEU A 197 -3.77 4.58 2.75
CA LEU A 197 -2.35 4.87 2.73
C LEU A 197 -1.62 3.75 2.00
N PHE A 198 -0.84 4.11 0.99
CA PHE A 198 -0.01 3.17 0.24
C PHE A 198 1.47 3.38 0.56
N LEU A 199 2.15 2.29 0.89
CA LEU A 199 3.53 2.28 1.35
C LEU A 199 4.38 1.30 0.52
N MET A 200 5.66 1.61 0.37
CA MET A 200 6.70 0.68 -0.04
C MET A 200 7.77 0.61 1.06
N ASP A 201 7.99 -0.58 1.62
CA ASP A 201 8.88 -0.83 2.79
C ASP A 201 8.61 0.10 4.00
N GLY A 202 7.35 0.57 4.12
CA GLY A 202 6.92 1.47 5.18
C GLY A 202 7.04 2.97 4.85
N HIS A 203 7.56 3.34 3.68
CA HIS A 203 7.61 4.72 3.20
C HIS A 203 6.37 5.04 2.36
N PRO A 204 5.72 6.21 2.54
CA PRO A 204 4.63 6.65 1.69
C PRO A 204 5.08 6.79 0.24
N VAL A 205 4.27 6.31 -0.71
CA VAL A 205 4.49 6.44 -2.16
C VAL A 205 3.24 7.01 -2.84
N LEU A 206 2.59 7.94 -2.17
CA LEU A 206 1.47 8.72 -2.69
C LEU A 206 2.00 9.98 -3.38
N SER A 207 1.35 10.42 -4.46
CA SER A 207 1.69 11.69 -5.10
C SER A 207 1.67 12.85 -4.11
N ALA A 208 2.60 13.78 -4.25
CA ALA A 208 2.82 14.85 -3.28
C ALA A 208 1.67 15.87 -3.26
N ASP A 209 0.95 16.03 -4.35
CA ASP A 209 -0.12 17.01 -4.56
C ASP A 209 -1.54 16.45 -4.37
N GLY A 210 -1.84 15.29 -4.97
CA GLY A 210 -3.16 14.66 -4.98
C GLY A 210 -3.34 13.57 -3.94
N GLY A 211 -2.26 12.92 -3.52
CA GLY A 211 -2.32 11.74 -2.66
C GLY A 211 -2.77 10.47 -3.38
N GLU A 212 -2.48 10.37 -4.68
CA GLU A 212 -2.79 9.22 -5.53
C GLU A 212 -1.68 8.17 -5.50
N VAL A 213 -2.02 6.94 -5.91
CA VAL A 213 -1.05 5.85 -6.10
C VAL A 213 -0.81 5.67 -7.59
N ASP A 214 0.43 5.76 -8.02
CA ASP A 214 0.83 5.32 -9.35
C ASP A 214 1.36 3.88 -9.30
N PHE A 215 0.48 2.93 -9.57
CA PHE A 215 0.82 1.50 -9.56
C PHE A 215 1.82 1.11 -10.63
N ALA A 216 1.90 1.89 -11.69
CA ALA A 216 2.79 1.68 -12.81
C ALA A 216 4.25 2.05 -12.49
N SER A 217 4.47 2.90 -11.48
CA SER A 217 5.80 3.28 -10.97
C SER A 217 6.37 2.31 -9.91
N LEU A 218 5.72 1.16 -9.66
CA LEU A 218 6.18 0.19 -8.67
C LEU A 218 7.04 -0.92 -9.32
N PRO A 219 8.19 -1.30 -8.72
CA PRO A 219 9.08 -2.33 -9.26
C PRO A 219 8.52 -3.75 -8.98
N LEU A 220 7.66 -4.27 -9.86
CA LEU A 220 6.88 -5.49 -9.64
C LEU A 220 7.74 -6.74 -9.41
N LEU A 221 8.92 -6.87 -10.06
CA LEU A 221 9.81 -8.02 -9.87
C LEU A 221 10.44 -8.08 -8.49
N ASP A 222 10.54 -6.94 -7.81
CA ASP A 222 11.14 -6.83 -6.48
C ASP A 222 10.19 -7.16 -5.33
N VAL A 223 8.89 -7.33 -5.59
CA VAL A 223 7.89 -7.54 -4.55
C VAL A 223 8.03 -8.92 -3.89
N ASP A 224 8.28 -8.96 -2.58
CA ASP A 224 8.18 -10.17 -1.74
C ASP A 224 6.72 -10.48 -1.41
N ARG A 225 5.99 -9.47 -0.94
CA ARG A 225 4.57 -9.57 -0.63
C ARG A 225 3.91 -8.19 -0.54
N VAL A 226 2.59 -8.18 -0.61
CA VAL A 226 1.79 -7.00 -0.32
C VAL A 226 0.91 -7.28 0.89
N GLU A 227 1.02 -6.43 1.89
CA GLU A 227 0.22 -6.50 3.11
C GLU A 227 -0.90 -5.47 3.07
N VAL A 228 -2.13 -5.90 3.32
CA VAL A 228 -3.32 -5.04 3.36
C VAL A 228 -3.94 -5.10 4.73
N VAL A 229 -4.01 -3.97 5.42
CA VAL A 229 -4.68 -3.80 6.70
C VAL A 229 -5.95 -2.99 6.49
N LYS A 230 -7.09 -3.50 6.95
CA LYS A 230 -8.41 -2.94 6.66
C LYS A 230 -8.96 -2.18 7.87
N GLY A 231 -9.60 -1.02 7.61
CA GLY A 231 -10.17 -0.16 8.64
C GLY A 231 -9.26 1.01 9.04
N ALA A 232 -9.68 1.82 10.02
CA ALA A 232 -8.93 3.01 10.43
C ALA A 232 -7.64 2.65 11.17
N TYR A 233 -6.51 2.98 10.58
CA TYR A 233 -5.16 2.71 11.11
C TYR A 233 -4.32 3.97 11.34
N SER A 234 -4.96 5.15 11.30
CA SER A 234 -4.27 6.43 11.50
C SER A 234 -3.52 6.53 12.84
N ALA A 235 -3.93 5.77 13.86
CA ALA A 235 -3.22 5.73 15.14
C ALA A 235 -1.75 5.30 15.05
N LEU A 236 -1.33 4.58 14.00
CA LEU A 236 0.05 4.22 13.74
C LEU A 236 0.65 4.95 12.54
N TYR A 237 -0.17 5.21 11.51
CA TYR A 237 0.30 5.60 10.19
C TYR A 237 -0.08 7.04 9.80
N GLY A 238 -0.92 7.72 10.60
CA GLY A 238 -1.30 9.12 10.38
C GLY A 238 -2.33 9.34 9.29
N SER A 239 -2.18 10.44 8.59
CA SER A 239 -3.06 10.86 7.50
C SER A 239 -3.16 9.80 6.39
N SER A 240 -4.30 9.78 5.70
CA SER A 240 -4.66 8.84 4.62
C SER A 240 -4.89 7.37 5.03
N ALA A 241 -4.58 6.95 6.27
CA ALA A 241 -4.91 5.60 6.76
C ALA A 241 -6.35 5.50 7.32
N LEU A 242 -7.31 6.15 6.67
CA LEU A 242 -8.71 6.24 7.10
C LEU A 242 -9.50 4.96 6.76
N GLY A 243 -9.30 4.43 5.57
CA GLY A 243 -9.92 3.18 5.07
C GLY A 243 -9.04 1.95 5.27
N GLY A 244 -7.74 2.15 5.37
CA GLY A 244 -6.76 1.08 5.52
C GLY A 244 -5.35 1.48 5.13
N VAL A 245 -4.46 0.49 5.15
CA VAL A 245 -3.06 0.63 4.74
C VAL A 245 -2.71 -0.52 3.81
N VAL A 246 -2.06 -0.22 2.71
CA VAL A 246 -1.40 -1.20 1.83
C VAL A 246 0.09 -0.97 1.89
N ASN A 247 0.87 -2.00 2.14
CA ASN A 247 2.31 -1.92 2.21
C ASN A 247 2.95 -2.99 1.33
N VAL A 248 3.66 -2.54 0.33
CA VAL A 248 4.49 -3.39 -0.54
C VAL A 248 5.80 -3.62 0.18
N ILE A 249 6.11 -4.88 0.46
CA ILE A 249 7.38 -5.28 1.04
C ILE A 249 8.25 -5.82 -0.08
N THR A 250 9.43 -5.25 -0.25
CA THR A 250 10.37 -5.67 -1.28
C THR A 250 11.31 -6.76 -0.77
N ASN A 251 11.89 -7.53 -1.69
CA ASN A 251 12.89 -8.54 -1.35
C ASN A 251 14.19 -7.86 -0.87
N PRO A 252 14.91 -8.43 0.09
CA PRO A 252 16.28 -8.02 0.36
C PRO A 252 17.16 -8.30 -0.86
N VAL A 253 18.27 -7.58 -0.99
CA VAL A 253 19.26 -7.84 -2.07
C VAL A 253 19.89 -9.21 -1.86
N SER A 254 20.03 -9.98 -2.94
CA SER A 254 20.66 -11.32 -2.89
C SER A 254 22.14 -11.23 -2.50
N GLU A 255 22.60 -12.16 -1.66
CA GLU A 255 24.01 -12.27 -1.28
C GLU A 255 24.90 -12.77 -2.44
N SER A 256 24.33 -13.59 -3.33
CA SER A 256 24.99 -14.05 -4.57
C SER A 256 24.52 -13.25 -5.78
N PRO A 257 25.37 -13.06 -6.80
CA PRO A 257 24.93 -12.43 -8.04
C PRO A 257 23.71 -13.16 -8.62
N GLU A 258 22.64 -12.44 -8.84
CA GLU A 258 21.40 -12.95 -9.42
C GLU A 258 20.89 -11.96 -10.46
N SER A 259 20.51 -12.45 -11.61
CA SER A 259 19.90 -11.63 -12.66
C SER A 259 18.54 -12.21 -13.03
N GLU A 260 17.61 -11.33 -13.36
CA GLU A 260 16.29 -11.72 -13.81
C GLU A 260 15.87 -10.91 -15.03
N ILE A 261 15.27 -11.58 -16.01
CA ILE A 261 14.64 -10.98 -17.18
C ILE A 261 13.17 -11.39 -17.22
N ALA A 262 12.30 -10.44 -17.46
CA ALA A 262 10.89 -10.67 -17.75
C ALA A 262 10.52 -9.95 -19.05
N LEU A 263 9.82 -10.65 -19.93
CA LEU A 263 9.35 -10.16 -21.21
C LEU A 263 7.84 -10.41 -21.28
N HIS A 264 7.12 -9.49 -21.88
CA HIS A 264 5.72 -9.73 -22.19
C HIS A 264 5.30 -9.06 -23.50
N TYR A 265 4.31 -9.66 -24.13
CA TYR A 265 3.63 -9.16 -25.31
C TYR A 265 2.16 -9.52 -25.23
N GLY A 266 1.29 -8.57 -25.46
CA GLY A 266 -0.14 -8.80 -25.48
C GLY A 266 -0.85 -7.97 -26.51
N ALA A 267 -2.13 -8.27 -26.69
CA ALA A 267 -2.97 -7.54 -27.60
C ALA A 267 -4.42 -7.53 -27.12
N TYR A 268 -5.07 -6.42 -27.39
CA TYR A 268 -6.49 -6.24 -27.14
C TYR A 268 -7.34 -6.83 -28.27
N ASP A 269 -8.51 -7.34 -27.93
CA ASP A 269 -9.50 -7.88 -28.84
C ASP A 269 -10.88 -7.27 -28.55
N PRO A 270 -11.08 -5.98 -28.86
CA PRO A 270 -12.33 -5.29 -28.61
C PRO A 270 -13.46 -5.87 -29.48
N PRO A 271 -14.75 -5.75 -29.07
CA PRO A 271 -15.88 -6.03 -29.92
C PRO A 271 -15.78 -5.25 -31.23
N ALA A 272 -16.14 -5.91 -32.35
CA ALA A 272 -16.00 -5.28 -33.67
C ALA A 272 -16.72 -3.92 -33.81
N ALA A 273 -17.87 -3.74 -33.13
CA ALA A 273 -18.62 -2.48 -33.09
C ALA A 273 -17.95 -1.36 -32.29
N TRP A 274 -16.93 -1.68 -31.49
CA TRP A 274 -16.22 -0.72 -30.61
C TRP A 274 -14.75 -0.53 -31.03
N ARG A 275 -14.36 -1.09 -32.16
CA ARG A 275 -12.98 -1.00 -32.65
C ARG A 275 -12.72 0.41 -33.19
N VAL A 276 -11.75 1.09 -32.60
CA VAL A 276 -11.39 2.50 -32.91
C VAL A 276 -10.33 2.61 -34.01
N THR A 277 -9.63 1.49 -34.30
CA THR A 277 -8.57 1.46 -35.33
C THR A 277 -8.65 0.19 -36.17
N ASP A 278 -8.10 0.23 -37.39
CA ASP A 278 -8.00 -0.94 -38.26
C ASP A 278 -6.82 -1.86 -37.91
N HIS A 279 -5.84 -1.35 -37.19
CA HIS A 279 -4.69 -2.14 -36.70
C HIS A 279 -4.98 -2.70 -35.30
N ARG A 280 -4.27 -3.78 -34.99
CA ARG A 280 -4.36 -4.42 -33.68
C ARG A 280 -3.66 -3.56 -32.63
N GLN A 281 -4.36 -3.21 -31.55
CA GLN A 281 -3.80 -2.51 -30.42
C GLN A 281 -3.03 -3.48 -29.54
N GLU A 282 -1.76 -3.17 -29.25
CA GLU A 282 -0.81 -4.05 -28.60
C GLU A 282 -0.24 -3.41 -27.34
N PHE A 283 0.27 -4.26 -26.44
CA PHE A 283 1.07 -3.82 -25.31
C PHE A 283 2.24 -4.79 -25.11
N LYS A 284 3.42 -4.25 -24.73
CA LYS A 284 4.64 -5.02 -24.61
C LYS A 284 5.62 -4.34 -23.67
N GLY A 285 6.43 -5.17 -23.02
CA GLY A 285 7.44 -4.65 -22.12
C GLY A 285 8.59 -5.61 -21.86
N VAL A 286 9.64 -5.04 -21.30
CA VAL A 286 10.83 -5.74 -20.85
C VAL A 286 11.24 -5.20 -19.48
N ALA A 287 11.45 -6.11 -18.53
CA ALA A 287 12.00 -5.78 -17.22
C ALA A 287 13.27 -6.57 -16.98
N LEU A 288 14.30 -5.90 -16.45
CA LEU A 288 15.59 -6.44 -16.11
C LEU A 288 15.88 -6.12 -14.65
N GLN A 289 16.36 -7.09 -13.90
CA GLN A 289 16.85 -6.91 -12.53
C GLN A 289 18.20 -7.57 -12.36
N HIS A 290 19.10 -6.94 -11.61
CA HIS A 290 20.37 -7.52 -11.20
C HIS A 290 20.66 -7.19 -9.75
N ASP A 291 20.97 -8.23 -8.98
CA ASP A 291 21.38 -8.19 -7.58
C ASP A 291 22.82 -8.59 -7.45
N GLN A 292 23.58 -7.86 -6.63
CA GLN A 292 24.95 -8.23 -6.27
C GLN A 292 25.35 -7.65 -4.92
N THR A 293 26.07 -8.43 -4.12
CA THR A 293 26.65 -7.97 -2.86
C THR A 293 28.18 -7.81 -2.98
N PHE A 294 28.68 -6.63 -2.57
CA PHE A 294 30.08 -6.24 -2.61
C PHE A 294 30.58 -5.97 -1.18
N GLY A 295 31.22 -6.92 -0.53
CA GLY A 295 31.86 -6.72 0.78
C GLY A 295 30.92 -6.20 1.86
N GLY A 296 29.65 -6.62 1.86
CA GLY A 296 28.64 -6.19 2.84
C GLY A 296 27.70 -5.06 2.36
N LEU A 297 27.88 -4.55 1.16
CA LEU A 297 26.94 -3.68 0.46
C LEU A 297 26.18 -4.48 -0.59
N GLY A 298 24.91 -4.75 -0.36
CA GLY A 298 24.01 -5.29 -1.36
C GLY A 298 23.52 -4.18 -2.29
N VAL A 299 23.52 -4.43 -3.59
CA VAL A 299 23.06 -3.50 -4.64
C VAL A 299 22.07 -4.23 -5.53
N ARG A 300 20.90 -3.67 -5.71
CA ARG A 300 19.91 -4.07 -6.73
C ARG A 300 19.74 -2.95 -7.72
N LEU A 301 19.70 -3.30 -9.00
CA LEU A 301 19.32 -2.42 -10.09
C LEU A 301 18.18 -3.07 -10.87
N PHE A 302 17.15 -2.28 -11.14
CA PHE A 302 15.99 -2.69 -11.91
C PHE A 302 15.70 -1.65 -12.99
N ALA A 303 15.34 -2.12 -14.17
CA ALA A 303 14.91 -1.28 -15.28
C ALA A 303 13.71 -1.94 -15.98
N ASN A 304 12.70 -1.16 -16.28
CA ASN A 304 11.52 -1.60 -17.04
C ASN A 304 11.21 -0.59 -18.16
N ARG A 305 10.83 -1.11 -19.31
CA ARG A 305 10.30 -0.37 -20.44
C ARG A 305 8.95 -0.96 -20.84
N GLU A 306 7.90 -0.13 -20.81
CA GLU A 306 6.54 -0.48 -21.21
C GLU A 306 6.10 0.37 -22.40
N LEU A 307 5.37 -0.25 -23.32
CA LEU A 307 4.69 0.38 -24.44
C LEU A 307 3.29 -0.22 -24.51
N ASN A 308 2.28 0.61 -24.55
CA ASN A 308 0.89 0.21 -24.63
C ASN A 308 0.14 1.13 -25.59
N ASP A 309 -0.49 0.57 -26.62
CA ASP A 309 -1.31 1.34 -27.56
C ASP A 309 -2.65 1.77 -26.96
N GLY A 310 -2.98 1.28 -25.74
CA GLY A 310 -4.30 1.45 -25.14
C GLY A 310 -5.38 0.63 -25.84
N TYR A 311 -6.56 0.54 -25.24
CA TYR A 311 -7.72 -0.11 -25.88
C TYR A 311 -8.81 0.91 -26.26
N THR A 312 -8.69 2.13 -25.78
CA THR A 312 -9.49 3.28 -26.20
C THR A 312 -8.67 4.16 -27.15
N GLN A 313 -9.32 5.08 -27.82
CA GLN A 313 -8.64 6.09 -28.62
C GLN A 313 -7.94 7.08 -27.67
N ASP A 314 -6.72 7.49 -28.01
CA ASP A 314 -5.89 8.40 -27.21
C ASP A 314 -5.55 7.91 -25.78
N ASP A 315 -5.36 6.60 -25.61
CA ASP A 315 -5.01 5.94 -24.34
C ASP A 315 -3.65 5.23 -24.46
N SER A 316 -2.79 5.68 -25.37
CA SER A 316 -1.47 5.07 -25.52
C SER A 316 -0.53 5.52 -24.42
N SER A 317 0.32 4.62 -23.94
CA SER A 317 1.34 4.96 -22.95
C SER A 317 2.72 4.42 -23.31
N SER A 318 3.74 5.14 -22.87
CA SER A 318 5.14 4.85 -23.13
C SER A 318 5.98 5.19 -21.90
N ARG A 319 6.37 4.17 -21.12
CA ARG A 319 6.96 4.36 -19.80
C ARG A 319 8.35 3.77 -19.66
N TRP A 320 9.23 4.49 -18.98
CA TRP A 320 10.45 4.02 -18.36
C TRP A 320 10.32 3.98 -16.86
N LEU A 321 10.82 2.93 -16.22
CA LEU A 321 10.92 2.79 -14.77
C LEU A 321 12.33 2.29 -14.42
N LEU A 322 13.03 3.04 -13.58
CA LEU A 322 14.32 2.65 -13.00
C LEU A 322 14.19 2.58 -11.49
N HIS A 323 14.63 1.49 -10.89
CA HIS A 323 14.66 1.35 -9.44
C HIS A 323 16.02 0.84 -8.99
N SER A 324 16.50 1.34 -7.88
CA SER A 324 17.70 0.88 -7.20
C SER A 324 17.44 0.68 -5.72
N ARG A 325 18.05 -0.35 -5.15
CA ARG A 325 18.05 -0.63 -3.72
C ARG A 325 19.46 -0.90 -3.23
N LEU A 326 19.78 -0.39 -2.05
CA LEU A 326 21.02 -0.62 -1.33
C LEU A 326 20.69 -1.24 0.02
N ASP A 327 21.30 -2.38 0.35
CA ASP A 327 21.23 -2.98 1.68
C ASP A 327 22.64 -2.96 2.28
N PHE A 328 22.78 -2.42 3.50
CA PHE A 328 24.07 -2.27 4.16
C PHE A 328 23.91 -2.32 5.70
N SER A 329 25.03 -2.38 6.41
CA SER A 329 25.04 -2.31 7.88
C SER A 329 25.75 -1.06 8.35
N MET A 330 25.13 -0.35 9.31
CA MET A 330 25.75 0.75 10.04
C MET A 330 26.50 0.19 11.24
N GLY A 331 27.78 -0.17 11.10
CA GLY A 331 28.53 -0.91 12.12
C GLY A 331 28.27 -2.42 12.04
N HIS A 332 28.40 -3.17 13.19
CA HIS A 332 28.40 -4.62 13.15
C HIS A 332 26.99 -5.25 13.07
N ASP A 333 25.92 -4.61 13.59
CA ASP A 333 24.63 -5.27 13.77
C ASP A 333 23.42 -4.33 13.52
N HIS A 334 23.59 -3.26 12.73
CA HIS A 334 22.56 -2.27 12.48
C HIS A 334 22.16 -2.28 10.99
N PRO A 335 21.24 -3.16 10.58
CA PRO A 335 20.82 -3.24 9.17
C PRO A 335 20.18 -1.93 8.73
N ALA A 336 20.54 -1.49 7.55
CA ALA A 336 20.00 -0.30 6.91
C ALA A 336 19.73 -0.60 5.43
N SER A 337 18.78 0.12 4.86
CA SER A 337 18.48 0.06 3.43
C SER A 337 18.16 1.45 2.90
N ALA A 338 18.36 1.63 1.60
CA ALA A 338 17.93 2.81 0.88
C ALA A 338 17.43 2.41 -0.50
N TYR A 339 16.48 3.16 -1.05
CA TYR A 339 16.01 2.95 -2.42
C TYR A 339 15.80 4.30 -3.13
N ALA A 340 15.82 4.22 -4.46
CA ALA A 340 15.35 5.29 -5.32
C ALA A 340 14.64 4.69 -6.52
N THR A 341 13.47 5.24 -6.87
CA THR A 341 12.67 4.86 -8.02
C THR A 341 12.42 6.10 -8.86
N TRP A 342 12.74 6.04 -10.13
CA TRP A 342 12.45 7.08 -11.09
C TRP A 342 11.58 6.50 -12.21
N SER A 343 10.54 7.22 -12.58
CA SER A 343 9.71 6.90 -13.74
C SER A 343 9.53 8.12 -14.64
N SER A 344 9.34 7.85 -15.92
CA SER A 344 8.93 8.84 -16.92
C SER A 344 7.94 8.19 -17.86
N GLU A 345 6.82 8.85 -18.05
CA GLU A 345 5.68 8.34 -18.82
C GLU A 345 5.13 9.42 -19.73
N ASP A 346 4.88 9.03 -20.98
CA ASP A 346 4.10 9.79 -21.95
C ASP A 346 2.77 9.07 -22.14
N ASP A 347 1.66 9.74 -21.86
CA ASP A 347 0.31 9.18 -21.90
C ASP A 347 -0.61 9.98 -22.79
N GLY A 348 -1.46 9.30 -23.56
CA GLY A 348 -2.69 9.86 -24.06
C GLY A 348 -3.75 9.91 -22.97
N ASN A 349 -4.64 10.89 -23.04
CA ASN A 349 -5.64 11.12 -21.98
C ASN A 349 -7.05 10.77 -22.45
N PHE A 350 -7.52 9.58 -22.13
CA PHE A 350 -8.92 9.20 -22.31
C PHE A 350 -9.73 9.47 -21.03
N PHE A 351 -10.38 10.63 -20.97
CA PHE A 351 -11.18 10.98 -19.78
C PHE A 351 -12.57 10.35 -19.76
N MET A 352 -13.22 10.26 -20.92
CA MET A 352 -14.58 9.72 -21.01
C MET A 352 -14.93 9.33 -22.43
N TRP A 353 -15.92 8.48 -22.59
CA TRP A 353 -16.46 8.11 -23.89
C TRP A 353 -17.28 9.22 -24.55
N GLN A 354 -17.34 9.19 -25.87
CA GLN A 354 -18.21 10.06 -26.67
C GLN A 354 -19.69 9.73 -26.43
N SER A 355 -20.05 8.44 -26.39
CA SER A 355 -21.41 7.93 -26.13
C SER A 355 -21.39 6.47 -25.73
N PRO A 356 -22.49 5.91 -25.17
CA PRO A 356 -22.60 4.49 -24.90
C PRO A 356 -22.48 3.58 -26.13
N ASP A 357 -22.77 4.08 -27.32
CA ASP A 357 -22.60 3.35 -28.59
C ASP A 357 -21.15 3.41 -29.10
N HIS A 358 -20.40 4.45 -28.71
CA HIS A 358 -18.99 4.70 -29.02
C HIS A 358 -18.16 4.80 -27.72
N PRO A 359 -18.06 3.71 -26.93
CA PRO A 359 -17.50 3.78 -25.59
C PRO A 359 -15.97 3.84 -25.58
N TYR A 360 -15.30 3.54 -26.69
CA TYR A 360 -13.84 3.59 -26.82
C TYR A 360 -13.34 4.82 -27.60
N GLU A 361 -14.22 5.72 -27.98
CA GLU A 361 -13.90 6.98 -28.60
C GLU A 361 -14.14 8.13 -27.63
N PRO A 362 -13.20 9.06 -27.44
CA PRO A 362 -13.42 10.26 -26.64
C PRO A 362 -14.28 11.27 -27.40
N PRO A 363 -14.85 12.29 -26.72
CA PRO A 363 -15.46 13.42 -27.40
C PRO A 363 -14.48 14.09 -28.37
N PRO A 364 -14.92 14.55 -29.54
CA PRO A 364 -14.04 15.16 -30.55
C PRO A 364 -13.19 16.33 -30.04
N ALA A 365 -13.63 17.02 -29.00
CA ALA A 365 -12.91 18.15 -28.40
C ALA A 365 -11.72 17.74 -27.54
N THR A 366 -11.62 16.44 -27.16
CA THR A 366 -10.55 15.91 -26.31
C THR A 366 -9.67 14.91 -27.06
N ILE A 367 -9.78 14.83 -28.37
CA ILE A 367 -8.91 14.03 -29.21
C ILE A 367 -7.52 14.67 -29.23
N SER A 368 -6.47 13.87 -29.00
CA SER A 368 -5.06 14.30 -28.92
C SER A 368 -4.69 15.03 -27.62
N ASP A 369 -5.46 14.86 -26.56
CA ASP A 369 -4.99 15.18 -25.21
C ASP A 369 -3.83 14.25 -24.83
N TRP A 370 -2.77 14.79 -24.25
CA TRP A 370 -1.65 14.00 -23.78
C TRP A 370 -1.00 14.62 -22.54
N SER A 371 -0.31 13.78 -21.77
CA SER A 371 0.49 14.22 -20.64
C SER A 371 1.88 13.59 -20.67
N HIS A 372 2.84 14.33 -20.15
CA HIS A 372 4.18 13.83 -19.84
C HIS A 372 4.40 13.95 -18.33
N SER A 373 4.66 12.82 -17.66
CA SER A 373 4.90 12.79 -16.24
C SER A 373 6.29 12.22 -15.90
N THR A 374 6.90 12.77 -14.86
CA THR A 374 8.11 12.22 -14.24
C THR A 374 7.95 12.15 -12.74
N LYS A 375 8.34 11.03 -12.15
CA LYS A 375 8.27 10.81 -10.71
C LYS A 375 9.61 10.35 -10.17
N LEU A 376 9.92 10.78 -8.95
CA LEU A 376 11.08 10.33 -8.20
C LEU A 376 10.66 10.06 -6.76
N SER A 377 10.74 8.80 -6.37
CA SER A 377 10.51 8.33 -5.00
C SER A 377 11.83 7.83 -4.42
N ALA A 378 12.19 8.26 -3.23
CA ALA A 378 13.39 7.79 -2.54
C ALA A 378 13.14 7.66 -1.05
N GLY A 379 13.73 6.66 -0.43
CA GLY A 379 13.61 6.44 1.00
C GLY A 379 14.79 5.67 1.56
N ALA A 380 14.95 5.75 2.88
CA ALA A 380 15.92 4.94 3.60
C ALA A 380 15.35 4.47 4.92
N THR A 381 15.71 3.26 5.33
CA THR A 381 15.44 2.72 6.65
C THR A 381 16.75 2.57 7.39
N LEU A 382 16.90 3.31 8.49
CA LEU A 382 18.08 3.32 9.33
C LEU A 382 17.73 2.80 10.72
N ASN A 383 18.54 1.87 11.26
CA ASN A 383 18.32 1.31 12.59
C ASN A 383 19.54 1.63 13.50
N PRO A 384 19.73 2.89 13.94
CA PRO A 384 20.90 3.29 14.74
C PRO A 384 20.96 2.62 16.11
N ILE A 385 19.85 2.13 16.63
CA ILE A 385 19.77 1.30 17.83
C ILE A 385 19.01 0.04 17.50
N ALA A 386 19.65 -1.13 17.67
CA ALA A 386 19.03 -2.44 17.49
C ALA A 386 19.56 -3.38 18.56
N THR A 387 18.84 -3.50 19.67
CA THR A 387 19.18 -4.39 20.80
C THR A 387 18.04 -5.37 21.05
N GLY A 388 18.26 -6.34 21.92
CA GLY A 388 17.21 -7.29 22.33
C GLY A 388 16.00 -6.64 23.02
N ARG A 389 16.14 -5.39 23.50
CA ARG A 389 15.07 -4.70 24.23
C ARG A 389 14.66 -3.35 23.65
N ALA A 390 15.48 -2.76 22.78
CA ALA A 390 15.23 -1.44 22.23
C ALA A 390 15.64 -1.37 20.76
N ARG A 391 14.84 -0.70 19.94
CA ARG A 391 15.14 -0.38 18.55
C ARG A 391 14.75 1.05 18.28
N LEU A 392 15.65 1.81 17.66
CA LEU A 392 15.34 3.07 17.03
C LEU A 392 15.41 2.88 15.51
N ARG A 393 14.32 3.19 14.83
CA ARG A 393 14.21 3.19 13.37
C ARG A 393 13.95 4.61 12.92
N ILE A 394 14.65 5.06 11.88
CA ILE A 394 14.47 6.37 11.25
C ILE A 394 14.26 6.13 9.76
N ASP A 395 13.15 6.64 9.22
CA ASP A 395 12.71 6.45 7.85
C ASP A 395 12.53 7.81 7.15
N PRO A 396 13.61 8.43 6.62
CA PRO A 396 13.48 9.59 5.74
C PRO A 396 12.93 9.16 4.38
N PHE A 397 12.11 10.02 3.78
CA PHE A 397 11.56 9.80 2.44
C PHE A 397 11.44 11.11 1.65
N PHE A 398 11.45 10.97 0.34
CA PHE A 398 11.31 12.06 -0.61
C PHE A 398 10.46 11.60 -1.80
N GLU A 399 9.44 12.38 -2.14
CA GLU A 399 8.61 12.20 -3.33
C GLU A 399 8.65 13.47 -4.17
N LYS A 400 8.73 13.30 -5.47
CA LYS A 400 8.65 14.39 -6.43
C LYS A 400 7.87 13.95 -7.65
N ASP A 401 6.86 14.72 -7.98
CA ASP A 401 6.02 14.57 -9.15
C ASP A 401 6.17 15.82 -10.03
N ALA A 402 6.25 15.62 -11.34
CA ALA A 402 6.22 16.71 -12.30
C ALA A 402 5.42 16.23 -13.51
N THR A 403 4.38 16.97 -13.86
CA THR A 403 3.50 16.66 -14.98
C THR A 403 3.35 17.90 -15.89
N GLN A 404 3.30 17.63 -17.17
CA GLN A 404 2.96 18.60 -18.20
C GLN A 404 1.80 18.03 -19.03
N ASP A 405 0.69 18.74 -19.03
CA ASP A 405 -0.52 18.34 -19.74
C ASP A 405 -0.74 19.25 -20.95
N HIS A 406 -1.24 18.67 -22.03
CA HIS A 406 -1.67 19.38 -23.22
C HIS A 406 -3.11 19.01 -23.55
N PHE A 407 -3.98 20.02 -23.54
CA PHE A 407 -5.37 19.89 -23.95
C PHE A 407 -5.57 20.67 -25.26
N PRO A 408 -6.02 20.06 -26.38
CA PRO A 408 -6.19 20.74 -27.65
C PRO A 408 -7.17 21.92 -27.62
N SER A 409 -8.06 21.95 -26.63
CA SER A 409 -8.95 23.09 -26.39
C SER A 409 -8.25 24.32 -25.82
N ASP A 410 -7.03 24.14 -25.26
CA ASP A 410 -6.24 25.19 -24.66
C ASP A 410 -5.04 25.58 -25.53
N THR A 411 -4.70 26.86 -25.51
CA THR A 411 -3.53 27.38 -26.24
C THR A 411 -2.23 27.18 -25.50
N ASP A 412 -2.31 26.84 -24.21
CA ASP A 412 -1.17 26.75 -23.31
C ASP A 412 -1.06 25.34 -22.70
N PHE A 413 0.17 24.94 -22.37
CA PHE A 413 0.44 23.75 -21.63
C PHE A 413 0.21 24.00 -20.15
N HIS A 414 -0.52 23.08 -19.50
CA HIS A 414 -0.59 23.05 -18.05
C HIS A 414 0.60 22.28 -17.49
N TYR A 415 1.19 22.79 -16.45
CA TYR A 415 2.24 22.08 -15.76
C TYR A 415 2.08 22.19 -14.27
N HIS A 416 2.46 21.12 -13.58
CA HIS A 416 2.62 21.18 -12.15
C HIS A 416 3.85 20.39 -11.70
N ARG A 417 4.39 20.82 -10.58
CA ARG A 417 5.48 20.17 -9.87
C ARG A 417 5.14 20.15 -8.40
N ALA A 418 5.22 18.99 -7.80
CA ALA A 418 5.07 18.82 -6.37
C ALA A 418 6.26 18.06 -5.82
N TRP A 419 6.65 18.35 -4.59
CA TRP A 419 7.58 17.51 -3.86
C TRP A 419 7.20 17.44 -2.39
N LYS A 420 7.45 16.29 -1.80
CA LYS A 420 7.23 16.02 -0.38
C LYS A 420 8.51 15.45 0.21
N LEU A 421 8.98 16.07 1.27
CA LEU A 421 10.10 15.58 2.08
C LEU A 421 9.58 15.27 3.48
N GLY A 422 9.88 14.08 3.97
CA GLY A 422 9.45 13.71 5.30
C GLY A 422 10.37 12.70 5.98
N THR A 423 10.07 12.46 7.24
CA THR A 423 10.76 11.45 8.04
C THR A 423 9.85 10.93 9.14
N THR A 424 9.95 9.62 9.40
CA THR A 424 9.36 9.01 10.59
C THR A 424 10.50 8.52 11.49
N ALA A 425 10.42 8.80 12.78
CA ALA A 425 11.31 8.22 13.78
C ALA A 425 10.49 7.38 14.75
N GLN A 426 10.84 6.11 14.91
CA GLN A 426 10.15 5.15 15.76
C GLN A 426 11.09 4.53 16.76
N TYR A 427 10.74 4.60 18.04
CA TYR A 427 11.41 3.90 19.12
C TYR A 427 10.52 2.78 19.65
N THR A 428 10.98 1.54 19.54
CA THR A 428 10.30 0.35 20.05
C THR A 428 11.08 -0.17 21.24
N LEU A 429 10.38 -0.44 22.34
CA LEU A 429 10.93 -0.96 23.59
C LEU A 429 10.16 -2.21 24.00
N ALA A 430 10.89 -3.27 24.40
CA ALA A 430 10.35 -4.47 25.06
C ALA A 430 10.69 -4.41 26.55
N PRO A 431 9.92 -3.69 27.39
CA PRO A 431 10.22 -3.53 28.82
C PRO A 431 10.03 -4.85 29.58
N ALA A 432 9.16 -5.71 29.10
CA ALA A 432 8.90 -7.05 29.60
C ALA A 432 8.70 -8.04 28.44
N VAL A 433 8.81 -9.33 28.73
CA VAL A 433 8.64 -10.42 27.73
C VAL A 433 7.26 -10.42 27.08
N ASN A 434 6.26 -9.88 27.77
CA ASN A 434 4.86 -9.83 27.34
C ASN A 434 4.39 -8.42 26.97
N GLN A 435 5.30 -7.47 26.76
CA GLN A 435 4.97 -6.09 26.46
C GLN A 435 5.88 -5.52 25.38
N THR A 436 5.29 -4.83 24.43
CA THR A 436 5.99 -4.05 23.40
C THR A 436 5.41 -2.66 23.35
N LEU A 437 6.21 -1.66 23.71
CA LEU A 437 5.87 -0.25 23.64
C LEU A 437 6.52 0.37 22.40
N THR A 438 5.73 0.94 21.52
CA THR A 438 6.16 1.65 20.31
C THR A 438 5.77 3.11 20.43
N MET A 439 6.74 4.01 20.28
CA MET A 439 6.55 5.46 20.28
C MET A 439 7.21 6.06 19.05
N GLY A 440 6.68 7.13 18.52
CA GLY A 440 7.31 7.76 17.37
C GLY A 440 6.77 9.13 17.04
N GLY A 441 7.46 9.76 16.10
CA GLY A 441 7.09 11.03 15.53
C GLY A 441 7.26 11.02 14.00
N GLU A 442 6.52 11.85 13.34
CA GLU A 442 6.54 12.05 11.90
C GLU A 442 6.53 13.54 11.61
N ALA A 443 7.29 13.96 10.60
CA ALA A 443 7.26 15.31 10.05
C ALA A 443 7.35 15.22 8.54
N ALA A 444 6.51 15.98 7.84
CA ALA A 444 6.54 16.08 6.39
C ALA A 444 6.22 17.52 5.94
N HIS A 445 6.86 17.93 4.86
CA HIS A 445 6.64 19.19 4.19
C HIS A 445 6.42 18.95 2.71
N THR A 446 5.33 19.51 2.17
CA THR A 446 4.98 19.47 0.75
C THR A 446 4.99 20.86 0.16
N THR A 447 5.53 21.00 -1.04
CA THR A 447 5.45 22.22 -1.86
C THR A 447 4.91 21.87 -3.23
N VAL A 448 3.97 22.66 -3.70
CA VAL A 448 3.42 22.55 -5.05
C VAL A 448 3.73 23.82 -5.82
N THR A 449 3.97 23.71 -7.11
CA THR A 449 4.08 24.81 -8.07
C THR A 449 3.29 24.42 -9.32
N SER A 450 2.18 25.08 -9.56
CA SER A 450 1.26 24.74 -10.64
C SER A 450 0.50 25.96 -11.10
N ASP A 451 0.18 26.00 -12.38
CA ASP A 451 -0.68 27.03 -12.96
C ASP A 451 -2.15 26.90 -12.51
N ILE A 452 -2.61 25.67 -12.23
CA ILE A 452 -3.97 25.40 -11.73
C ILE A 452 -4.11 25.33 -10.21
N LEU A 453 -3.00 25.16 -9.47
CA LEU A 453 -3.00 25.05 -8.00
C LEU A 453 -2.31 26.25 -7.32
N GLY A 454 -1.55 27.07 -8.08
CA GLY A 454 -0.69 28.09 -7.52
C GLY A 454 0.57 27.50 -6.87
N THR A 455 0.95 28.06 -5.72
CA THR A 455 2.16 27.64 -4.99
C THR A 455 1.89 27.34 -3.53
N PRO A 456 0.95 26.42 -3.22
CA PRO A 456 0.67 26.07 -1.82
C PRO A 456 1.78 25.22 -1.18
N THR A 457 1.84 25.30 0.14
CA THR A 457 2.64 24.41 0.98
C THR A 457 1.76 23.71 2.00
N ILE A 458 2.12 22.47 2.37
CA ILE A 458 1.46 21.70 3.41
C ILE A 458 2.51 21.20 4.39
N ASP A 459 2.29 21.46 5.68
CA ASP A 459 3.09 20.94 6.79
C ASP A 459 2.28 19.94 7.61
N GLU A 460 2.82 18.74 7.80
CA GLU A 460 2.21 17.66 8.56
C GLU A 460 3.14 17.19 9.68
N TYR A 461 2.61 17.06 10.89
CA TYR A 461 3.36 16.51 12.02
C TYR A 461 2.49 15.49 12.75
N GLY A 462 3.12 14.43 13.24
CA GLY A 462 2.46 13.39 14.01
C GLY A 462 3.29 12.94 15.20
N LEU A 463 2.63 12.67 16.33
CA LEU A 463 3.25 12.02 17.49
C LEU A 463 2.36 10.85 17.90
N TYR A 464 2.93 9.68 18.15
CA TYR A 464 2.16 8.49 18.51
C TYR A 464 2.85 7.63 19.55
N ALA A 465 2.01 6.90 20.28
CA ALA A 465 2.44 5.82 21.16
C ALA A 465 1.43 4.67 21.09
N GLN A 466 1.91 3.43 21.10
CA GLN A 466 1.12 2.21 21.14
C GLN A 466 1.77 1.23 22.11
N ASP A 467 0.97 0.62 22.96
CA ASP A 467 1.37 -0.47 23.86
C ASP A 467 0.66 -1.76 23.46
N GLU A 468 1.41 -2.82 23.27
CA GLU A 468 0.94 -4.18 23.00
C GLU A 468 1.26 -5.08 24.17
N LEU A 469 0.24 -5.71 24.71
CA LEU A 469 0.29 -6.50 25.95
C LEU A 469 -0.21 -7.92 25.71
N ASP A 470 0.63 -8.91 25.95
CA ASP A 470 0.22 -10.32 26.04
C ASP A 470 -0.26 -10.59 27.48
N LEU A 471 -1.56 -10.37 27.74
CA LEU A 471 -2.17 -10.51 29.06
C LEU A 471 -2.16 -11.96 29.55
N SER A 472 -2.21 -12.89 28.63
CA SER A 472 -2.08 -14.33 28.89
C SER A 472 -1.67 -15.05 27.59
N SER A 473 -1.42 -16.35 27.65
CA SER A 473 -1.18 -17.18 26.46
C SER A 473 -2.37 -17.24 25.47
N ARG A 474 -3.53 -16.68 25.85
CA ARG A 474 -4.75 -16.68 25.04
C ARG A 474 -5.29 -15.30 24.75
N VAL A 475 -4.83 -14.27 25.41
CA VAL A 475 -5.37 -12.90 25.27
C VAL A 475 -4.22 -11.94 25.08
N SER A 476 -4.27 -11.20 23.98
CA SER A 476 -3.45 -10.01 23.76
C SER A 476 -4.31 -8.77 23.56
N ALA A 477 -3.78 -7.63 23.94
CA ALA A 477 -4.45 -6.33 23.81
C ALA A 477 -3.49 -5.30 23.22
N SER A 478 -4.02 -4.35 22.48
CA SER A 478 -3.27 -3.18 22.00
C SER A 478 -4.03 -1.90 22.31
N VAL A 479 -3.32 -0.88 22.77
CA VAL A 479 -3.86 0.48 23.00
C VAL A 479 -2.91 1.46 22.35
N GLY A 480 -3.43 2.37 21.56
CA GLY A 480 -2.64 3.39 20.87
C GLY A 480 -3.33 4.74 20.87
N LEU A 481 -2.50 5.78 20.78
CA LEU A 481 -2.95 7.16 20.59
C LEU A 481 -1.98 7.86 19.67
N ARG A 482 -2.53 8.63 18.74
CA ARG A 482 -1.76 9.53 17.88
C ARG A 482 -2.40 10.91 17.85
N MET A 483 -1.58 11.92 17.82
CA MET A 483 -1.94 13.30 17.53
C MET A 483 -1.31 13.70 16.20
N ASP A 484 -2.14 14.15 15.28
CA ASP A 484 -1.72 14.69 13.98
C ASP A 484 -2.02 16.18 13.93
N THR A 485 -1.15 16.94 13.27
CA THR A 485 -1.40 18.32 12.88
C THR A 485 -1.26 18.45 11.37
N HIS A 486 -2.12 19.24 10.78
CA HIS A 486 -2.12 19.54 9.35
C HIS A 486 -2.26 21.07 9.18
N HIS A 487 -1.40 21.66 8.38
CA HIS A 487 -1.44 23.07 8.04
C HIS A 487 -1.13 23.27 6.58
N SER A 488 -2.01 23.94 5.86
CA SER A 488 -1.82 24.31 4.46
C SER A 488 -1.84 25.84 4.30
N THR A 489 -1.26 26.33 3.22
CA THR A 489 -1.21 27.76 2.90
C THR A 489 -2.59 28.40 2.99
N GLY A 490 -2.72 29.46 3.82
CA GLY A 490 -3.97 30.20 3.98
C GLY A 490 -5.02 29.55 4.88
N SER A 491 -4.79 28.36 5.39
CA SER A 491 -5.70 27.65 6.31
C SER A 491 -5.26 27.76 7.78
N SER A 492 -6.16 27.49 8.70
CA SER A 492 -5.81 27.30 10.11
C SER A 492 -5.15 25.93 10.32
N THR A 493 -4.27 25.82 11.33
CA THR A 493 -3.70 24.53 11.71
C THR A 493 -4.77 23.66 12.35
N GLU A 494 -4.97 22.46 11.80
CA GLU A 494 -5.85 21.45 12.36
C GLU A 494 -5.08 20.53 13.30
N VAL A 495 -5.79 20.01 14.30
CA VAL A 495 -5.27 19.03 15.25
C VAL A 495 -6.27 17.87 15.35
N ALA A 496 -5.81 16.64 15.13
CA ALA A 496 -6.61 15.45 15.23
C ALA A 496 -6.03 14.47 16.26
N LEU A 497 -6.90 13.90 17.12
CA LEU A 497 -6.54 12.83 18.03
C LEU A 497 -7.15 11.52 17.55
N ASN A 498 -6.31 10.50 17.37
CA ASN A 498 -6.66 9.22 16.78
C ASN A 498 -6.37 8.07 17.77
N PRO A 499 -7.30 7.75 18.68
CA PRO A 499 -7.19 6.62 19.58
C PRO A 499 -7.46 5.29 18.85
N LYS A 500 -6.84 4.21 19.37
CA LYS A 500 -7.06 2.85 18.93
C LYS A 500 -7.05 1.91 20.13
N VAL A 501 -7.94 0.94 20.14
CA VAL A 501 -7.94 -0.18 21.08
C VAL A 501 -8.31 -1.45 20.34
N GLY A 502 -7.67 -2.55 20.72
CA GLY A 502 -7.99 -3.84 20.16
C GLY A 502 -7.62 -4.98 21.10
N VAL A 503 -8.37 -6.07 20.98
CA VAL A 503 -8.17 -7.30 21.75
C VAL A 503 -8.24 -8.50 20.83
N VAL A 504 -7.32 -9.42 21.00
CA VAL A 504 -7.34 -10.75 20.36
C VAL A 504 -7.49 -11.81 21.43
N PHE A 505 -8.40 -12.75 21.19
CA PHE A 505 -8.62 -13.90 22.05
C PHE A 505 -8.49 -15.21 21.27
N HIS A 506 -7.67 -16.14 21.77
CA HIS A 506 -7.46 -17.47 21.22
C HIS A 506 -8.21 -18.53 22.04
N PRO A 507 -9.50 -18.79 21.74
CA PRO A 507 -10.27 -19.83 22.45
C PRO A 507 -9.70 -21.22 22.24
N ALA A 508 -9.06 -21.45 21.10
CA ALA A 508 -8.38 -22.69 20.75
C ALA A 508 -7.15 -22.40 19.87
N ARG A 509 -6.25 -23.37 19.72
CA ARG A 509 -4.99 -23.24 18.92
C ARG A 509 -5.22 -22.83 17.46
N ARG A 510 -6.40 -23.10 16.91
CA ARG A 510 -6.73 -22.88 15.49
C ARG A 510 -7.83 -21.84 15.29
N ILE A 511 -8.18 -21.12 16.32
CA ILE A 511 -9.23 -20.10 16.29
C ILE A 511 -8.70 -18.85 17.00
N SER A 512 -8.78 -17.74 16.31
CA SER A 512 -8.49 -16.41 16.84
C SER A 512 -9.72 -15.54 16.64
N THR A 513 -10.16 -14.84 17.67
CA THR A 513 -11.22 -13.84 17.60
C THR A 513 -10.64 -12.48 17.93
N ARG A 514 -11.14 -11.43 17.27
CA ARG A 514 -10.65 -10.06 17.43
C ARG A 514 -11.79 -9.08 17.57
N ILE A 515 -11.54 -8.06 18.36
CA ILE A 515 -12.39 -6.88 18.47
C ILE A 515 -11.50 -5.66 18.41
N SER A 516 -11.86 -4.65 17.62
CA SER A 516 -11.13 -3.39 17.56
C SER A 516 -12.05 -2.20 17.37
N LEU A 517 -11.59 -1.05 17.87
CA LEU A 517 -12.18 0.26 17.66
C LEU A 517 -11.04 1.27 17.45
N ALA A 518 -11.13 2.06 16.40
CA ALA A 518 -10.12 3.06 16.08
C ALA A 518 -10.75 4.30 15.45
N ARG A 519 -10.13 5.45 15.66
CA ARG A 519 -10.42 6.67 14.91
C ARG A 519 -9.31 6.89 13.87
N GLY A 520 -9.69 7.29 12.66
CA GLY A 520 -8.80 7.73 11.61
C GLY A 520 -9.04 9.20 11.25
N TYR A 521 -8.04 9.81 10.61
CA TYR A 521 -8.04 11.18 10.13
C TYR A 521 -7.31 11.26 8.78
N ARG A 522 -7.76 12.16 7.91
CA ARG A 522 -7.07 12.54 6.68
C ARG A 522 -7.16 14.06 6.48
N GLY A 523 -6.02 14.72 6.32
CA GLY A 523 -5.97 16.11 5.86
C GLY A 523 -6.34 16.20 4.37
N PRO A 524 -6.85 17.34 3.90
CA PRO A 524 -7.11 17.56 2.49
C PRO A 524 -5.81 17.63 1.68
N SER A 525 -5.85 17.17 0.43
CA SER A 525 -4.73 17.28 -0.50
C SER A 525 -4.64 18.69 -1.10
N ALA A 526 -3.51 19.00 -1.75
CA ALA A 526 -3.34 20.28 -2.43
C ALA A 526 -4.35 20.44 -3.57
N ILE A 527 -4.63 19.38 -4.33
CA ILE A 527 -5.62 19.41 -5.40
C ILE A 527 -7.00 19.72 -4.83
N GLU A 528 -7.43 19.06 -3.77
CA GLU A 528 -8.75 19.28 -3.18
C GLU A 528 -8.96 20.73 -2.68
N GLN A 529 -7.88 21.38 -2.16
CA GLN A 529 -8.00 22.74 -1.60
C GLN A 529 -7.81 23.84 -2.64
N PHE A 530 -6.91 23.66 -3.61
CA PHE A 530 -6.39 24.77 -4.40
C PHE A 530 -6.71 24.68 -5.88
N VAL A 531 -7.32 23.61 -6.40
CA VAL A 531 -7.60 23.46 -7.83
C VAL A 531 -8.50 24.59 -8.34
N ASN A 532 -8.04 25.24 -9.41
CA ASN A 532 -8.75 26.29 -10.12
C ASN A 532 -8.59 26.04 -11.62
N THR A 533 -9.57 25.40 -12.22
CA THR A 533 -9.52 24.99 -13.63
C THR A 533 -10.91 25.00 -14.26
N VAL A 534 -10.97 25.07 -15.56
CA VAL A 534 -12.20 24.89 -16.35
C VAL A 534 -12.04 23.62 -17.17
N GLN A 535 -12.86 22.63 -16.91
CA GLN A 535 -12.81 21.36 -17.61
C GLN A 535 -14.21 20.96 -18.08
N PHE A 536 -14.37 20.62 -19.36
CA PHE A 536 -15.66 20.24 -19.97
C PHE A 536 -16.79 21.25 -19.76
N GLY A 537 -16.46 22.55 -19.67
CA GLY A 537 -17.42 23.60 -19.38
C GLY A 537 -17.84 23.75 -17.92
N PHE A 538 -17.22 22.95 -17.02
CA PHE A 538 -17.36 23.09 -15.57
C PHE A 538 -16.17 23.84 -14.99
N HIS A 539 -16.43 24.84 -14.18
CA HIS A 539 -15.39 25.55 -13.46
C HIS A 539 -15.23 24.93 -12.07
N VAL A 540 -14.05 24.40 -11.77
CA VAL A 540 -13.69 23.95 -10.43
C VAL A 540 -12.93 25.07 -9.74
N ILE A 541 -13.44 25.54 -8.60
CA ILE A 541 -12.87 26.65 -7.85
C ILE A 541 -12.25 26.18 -6.52
N PRO A 542 -11.18 26.84 -6.05
CA PRO A 542 -10.50 26.45 -4.80
C PRO A 542 -11.39 26.65 -3.55
N ASN A 543 -11.11 25.84 -2.52
CA ASN A 543 -11.69 25.96 -1.20
C ASN A 543 -10.60 25.90 -0.12
N PRO A 544 -9.95 27.02 0.20
CA PRO A 544 -8.93 27.06 1.26
C PRO A 544 -9.45 26.72 2.67
N ASP A 545 -10.78 26.87 2.87
CA ASP A 545 -11.43 26.56 4.15
C ASP A 545 -11.78 25.07 4.31
N LEU A 546 -11.35 24.24 3.35
CA LEU A 546 -11.53 22.79 3.42
C LEU A 546 -10.74 22.24 4.60
N HIS A 547 -11.39 21.43 5.43
CA HIS A 547 -10.77 20.78 6.59
C HIS A 547 -10.79 19.26 6.47
N GLY A 548 -10.01 18.62 7.34
CA GLY A 548 -9.79 17.18 7.27
C GLY A 548 -11.04 16.37 7.59
N GLU A 549 -11.09 15.19 7.03
CA GLU A 549 -12.12 14.19 7.27
C GLU A 549 -11.69 13.18 8.33
N SER A 550 -12.64 12.57 9.01
CA SER A 550 -12.37 11.55 10.03
C SER A 550 -13.36 10.41 9.99
N ALA A 551 -12.95 9.25 10.53
CA ALA A 551 -13.83 8.10 10.69
C ALA A 551 -13.60 7.37 12.00
N TRP A 552 -14.70 6.91 12.63
CA TRP A 552 -14.65 5.87 13.63
C TRP A 552 -14.92 4.52 12.98
N SER A 553 -14.04 3.56 13.18
CA SER A 553 -14.14 2.22 12.60
C SER A 553 -14.09 1.17 13.70
N GLY A 554 -15.11 0.31 13.76
CA GLY A 554 -15.22 -0.82 14.67
C GLY A 554 -15.32 -2.13 13.92
N GLU A 555 -14.70 -3.19 14.44
CA GLU A 555 -14.70 -4.52 13.86
C GLU A 555 -14.80 -5.60 14.94
N VAL A 556 -15.54 -6.66 14.61
CA VAL A 556 -15.49 -7.95 15.29
C VAL A 556 -15.21 -9.02 14.25
N GLY A 557 -14.18 -9.83 14.47
CA GLY A 557 -13.77 -10.83 13.47
C GLY A 557 -13.33 -12.14 14.09
N VAL A 558 -13.29 -13.17 13.25
CA VAL A 558 -12.78 -14.50 13.58
C VAL A 558 -11.92 -15.03 12.44
N THR A 559 -10.75 -15.52 12.79
CA THR A 559 -9.88 -16.29 11.88
C THR A 559 -9.83 -17.73 12.40
N ALA A 560 -10.07 -18.70 11.54
CA ALA A 560 -10.09 -20.09 11.90
C ALA A 560 -9.41 -20.99 10.86
N THR A 561 -8.77 -22.05 11.35
CA THR A 561 -8.24 -23.16 10.54
C THR A 561 -8.79 -24.45 11.12
N PRO A 562 -10.11 -24.71 10.92
CA PRO A 562 -10.77 -25.85 11.57
C PRO A 562 -10.13 -27.18 11.19
N VAL A 563 -9.68 -27.29 9.95
CA VAL A 563 -8.92 -28.44 9.41
C VAL A 563 -7.70 -27.94 8.62
N PRO A 564 -6.64 -28.74 8.43
CA PRO A 564 -5.40 -28.27 7.79
C PRO A 564 -5.52 -27.78 6.36
N TRP A 565 -6.59 -28.14 5.68
CA TRP A 565 -6.86 -27.78 4.29
C TRP A 565 -7.87 -26.63 4.11
N LEU A 566 -8.38 -26.05 5.22
CA LEU A 566 -9.35 -24.94 5.17
C LEU A 566 -8.93 -23.81 6.12
N TRP A 567 -8.72 -22.64 5.59
CA TRP A 567 -8.59 -21.38 6.31
C TRP A 567 -9.79 -20.48 6.02
N MET A 568 -10.25 -19.78 7.04
CA MET A 568 -11.38 -18.86 6.97
C MET A 568 -11.09 -17.61 7.79
N ASP A 569 -11.49 -16.47 7.26
CA ASP A 569 -11.56 -15.19 7.99
C ASP A 569 -12.94 -14.56 7.75
N ALA A 570 -13.58 -14.10 8.81
CA ALA A 570 -14.86 -13.44 8.76
C ALA A 570 -14.83 -12.22 9.68
N ALA A 571 -15.31 -11.07 9.19
CA ALA A 571 -15.37 -9.84 9.95
C ALA A 571 -16.69 -9.10 9.69
N LEU A 572 -17.34 -8.69 10.77
CA LEU A 572 -18.38 -7.67 10.76
C LEU A 572 -17.71 -6.34 11.09
N PHE A 573 -17.96 -5.32 10.28
CA PHE A 573 -17.37 -4.00 10.47
C PHE A 573 -18.39 -2.89 10.28
N GLN A 574 -18.13 -1.75 10.93
CA GLN A 574 -18.84 -0.51 10.72
C GLN A 574 -17.87 0.67 10.81
N SER A 575 -17.95 1.59 9.85
CA SER A 575 -17.21 2.85 9.83
C SER A 575 -18.19 4.01 9.70
N GLU A 576 -18.07 5.01 10.58
CA GLU A 576 -18.82 6.27 10.51
C GLU A 576 -17.88 7.40 10.14
N TYR A 577 -18.12 7.99 8.98
CA TYR A 577 -17.33 9.08 8.43
C TYR A 577 -17.96 10.41 8.73
N HIS A 578 -17.13 11.38 9.08
CA HIS A 578 -17.49 12.77 9.32
C HIS A 578 -16.71 13.67 8.39
N ASP A 579 -17.38 14.69 7.88
CA ASP A 579 -16.79 15.75 7.07
C ASP A 579 -16.10 15.23 5.79
N LEU A 580 -16.68 14.17 5.17
CA LEU A 580 -16.16 13.62 3.94
C LEU A 580 -16.00 14.71 2.87
N ILE A 581 -14.82 14.76 2.28
CA ILE A 581 -14.48 15.65 1.19
C ILE A 581 -14.98 15.04 -0.11
N GLY A 582 -15.62 15.87 -0.92
CA GLY A 582 -16.07 15.48 -2.26
C GLY A 582 -16.48 16.67 -3.09
N PRO A 583 -16.50 16.53 -4.44
CA PRO A 583 -16.93 17.58 -5.33
C PRO A 583 -18.43 17.88 -5.13
N SER A 584 -18.76 19.14 -5.06
CA SER A 584 -20.13 19.63 -4.87
C SER A 584 -20.34 20.90 -5.67
N ALA A 585 -21.57 21.15 -6.15
CA ALA A 585 -21.89 22.41 -6.77
C ALA A 585 -21.67 23.58 -5.78
N ALA A 586 -21.05 24.65 -6.27
CA ALA A 586 -20.87 25.86 -5.49
C ALA A 586 -22.25 26.52 -5.18
N PRO A 587 -22.48 27.07 -3.97
CA PRO A 587 -23.76 27.60 -3.60
C PRO A 587 -24.24 28.69 -4.54
N GLY A 588 -25.44 28.49 -5.11
CA GLY A 588 -26.08 29.46 -6.00
C GLY A 588 -25.46 29.60 -7.39
N GLN A 589 -24.54 28.70 -7.77
CA GLN A 589 -23.89 28.71 -9.08
C GLN A 589 -24.15 27.39 -9.81
N PHE A 590 -24.53 27.48 -11.08
CA PHE A 590 -24.64 26.34 -11.99
C PHE A 590 -23.29 26.16 -12.73
N PHE A 591 -22.88 24.94 -12.96
CA PHE A 591 -21.62 24.58 -13.64
C PHE A 591 -20.32 25.01 -12.93
N VAL A 592 -20.43 25.41 -11.64
CA VAL A 592 -19.27 25.68 -10.77
C VAL A 592 -19.23 24.64 -9.68
N PHE A 593 -18.10 23.95 -9.55
CA PHE A 593 -17.85 22.91 -8.55
C PHE A 593 -16.76 23.35 -7.57
N GLN A 594 -16.80 22.76 -6.39
CA GLN A 594 -15.84 23.00 -5.34
C GLN A 594 -15.75 21.74 -4.47
N PHE A 595 -14.57 21.36 -4.04
CA PHE A 595 -14.43 20.33 -3.00
C PHE A 595 -14.94 20.87 -1.67
N ARG A 596 -15.76 20.10 -0.98
CA ARG A 596 -16.40 20.52 0.27
C ARG A 596 -16.56 19.38 1.25
N ASN A 597 -16.52 19.70 2.55
CA ASN A 597 -16.87 18.78 3.63
C ASN A 597 -18.39 18.70 3.74
N THR A 598 -19.02 17.84 2.98
CA THR A 598 -20.49 17.83 2.85
C THR A 598 -21.16 16.57 3.36
N GLN A 599 -20.42 15.49 3.56
CA GLN A 599 -21.03 14.19 3.82
C GLN A 599 -20.74 13.68 5.22
N ARG A 600 -21.77 13.17 5.85
CA ARG A 600 -21.67 12.27 6.99
C ARG A 600 -22.15 10.91 6.54
N ALA A 601 -21.27 9.90 6.58
CA ALA A 601 -21.57 8.61 5.97
C ALA A 601 -21.37 7.46 6.95
N ARG A 602 -22.13 6.39 6.74
CA ARG A 602 -21.93 5.11 7.41
C ARG A 602 -21.72 4.03 6.39
N ILE A 603 -20.67 3.25 6.58
CA ILE A 603 -20.41 2.04 5.80
C ILE A 603 -20.29 0.88 6.79
N ARG A 604 -21.11 -0.14 6.61
CA ARG A 604 -21.05 -1.36 7.41
C ARG A 604 -21.15 -2.57 6.50
N GLY A 605 -20.63 -3.69 6.95
CA GLY A 605 -20.64 -4.86 6.11
C GLY A 605 -20.14 -6.13 6.75
N LEU A 606 -20.08 -7.14 5.91
CA LEU A 606 -19.53 -8.45 6.18
C LEU A 606 -18.43 -8.73 5.18
N ASP A 607 -17.24 -9.03 5.66
CA ASP A 607 -16.07 -9.41 4.86
C ASP A 607 -15.73 -10.88 5.17
N LEU A 608 -15.89 -11.75 4.19
CA LEU A 608 -15.61 -13.18 4.28
C LEU A 608 -14.50 -13.54 3.32
N SER A 609 -13.55 -14.34 3.77
CA SER A 609 -12.49 -14.89 2.95
C SER A 609 -12.24 -16.34 3.32
N THR A 610 -12.10 -17.19 2.33
CA THR A 610 -11.72 -18.59 2.53
C THR A 610 -10.63 -18.98 1.55
N LYS A 611 -9.72 -19.81 2.02
CA LYS A 611 -8.74 -20.52 1.20
C LYS A 611 -8.88 -22.01 1.51
N THR A 612 -9.02 -22.83 0.50
CA THR A 612 -9.15 -24.27 0.69
C THR A 612 -8.35 -25.04 -0.35
N ARG A 613 -7.68 -26.06 0.09
CA ARG A 613 -7.04 -27.08 -0.75
C ARG A 613 -8.03 -28.22 -0.99
N VAL A 614 -8.80 -28.10 -2.08
CA VAL A 614 -9.85 -29.06 -2.40
C VAL A 614 -9.26 -30.46 -2.68
N ILE A 615 -8.16 -30.51 -3.44
CA ILE A 615 -7.40 -31.72 -3.72
C ILE A 615 -5.91 -31.42 -3.46
N PRO A 616 -5.25 -32.13 -2.54
CA PRO A 616 -3.84 -31.89 -2.22
C PRO A 616 -2.94 -31.87 -3.46
N ARG A 617 -2.11 -30.82 -3.61
CA ARG A 617 -1.19 -30.60 -4.72
C ARG A 617 -1.83 -30.43 -6.10
N LEU A 618 -3.15 -30.53 -6.22
CA LEU A 618 -3.83 -30.44 -7.50
C LEU A 618 -4.75 -29.22 -7.60
N LEU A 619 -5.53 -28.91 -6.56
CA LEU A 619 -6.62 -27.94 -6.68
C LEU A 619 -6.74 -27.08 -5.41
N ASP A 620 -6.42 -25.82 -5.55
CA ASP A 620 -6.61 -24.79 -4.52
C ASP A 620 -7.73 -23.82 -4.96
N LEU A 621 -8.59 -23.47 -4.02
CA LEU A 621 -9.69 -22.50 -4.21
C LEU A 621 -9.58 -21.39 -3.18
N GLN A 622 -9.62 -20.16 -3.67
CA GLN A 622 -9.81 -18.96 -2.85
C GLN A 622 -11.15 -18.33 -3.20
N LEU A 623 -11.95 -18.01 -2.20
CA LEU A 623 -13.20 -17.29 -2.33
C LEU A 623 -13.22 -16.11 -1.37
N SER A 624 -13.63 -14.95 -1.84
CA SER A 624 -13.84 -13.75 -1.06
C SER A 624 -15.23 -13.17 -1.34
N TYR A 625 -15.91 -12.75 -0.30
CA TYR A 625 -17.20 -12.09 -0.39
C TYR A 625 -17.24 -10.88 0.52
N LEU A 626 -17.55 -9.71 -0.06
CA LEU A 626 -17.75 -8.47 0.65
C LEU A 626 -19.19 -7.99 0.44
N TYR A 627 -19.93 -7.87 1.54
CA TYR A 627 -21.23 -7.20 1.59
C TYR A 627 -21.05 -5.78 2.13
N LEU A 628 -21.61 -4.78 1.44
CA LEU A 628 -21.57 -3.37 1.82
C LEU A 628 -22.98 -2.78 1.92
N ASP A 629 -23.32 -2.20 3.07
CA ASP A 629 -24.43 -1.28 3.27
C ASP A 629 -23.84 0.10 3.55
N SER A 630 -23.82 0.96 2.52
CA SER A 630 -23.23 2.30 2.57
C SER A 630 -24.32 3.35 2.42
N LYS A 631 -24.35 4.35 3.34
CA LYS A 631 -25.37 5.39 3.39
C LYS A 631 -24.78 6.75 3.70
N ASP A 632 -25.27 7.77 2.99
CA ASP A 632 -25.20 9.15 3.44
C ASP A 632 -26.23 9.34 4.56
N LEU A 633 -25.76 9.69 5.75
CA LEU A 633 -26.62 9.82 6.94
C LEU A 633 -27.47 11.09 6.93
N ARG A 634 -27.19 12.06 6.06
CA ARG A 634 -27.96 13.28 5.88
C ARG A 634 -29.16 13.06 4.97
N THR A 635 -28.95 12.35 3.86
CA THR A 635 -29.99 12.10 2.86
C THR A 635 -30.71 10.77 3.03
N GLY A 636 -30.08 9.81 3.72
CA GLY A 636 -30.54 8.42 3.85
C GLY A 636 -30.34 7.59 2.58
N LEU A 637 -29.77 8.17 1.51
CA LEU A 637 -29.51 7.49 0.23
C LEU A 637 -28.24 6.64 0.33
N PRO A 638 -28.09 5.62 -0.55
CA PRO A 638 -26.82 4.91 -0.69
C PRO A 638 -25.71 5.87 -1.10
N LEU A 639 -24.48 5.60 -0.69
CA LEU A 639 -23.32 6.31 -1.22
C LEU A 639 -23.09 5.93 -2.68
N PRO A 640 -22.74 6.90 -3.54
CA PRO A 640 -22.51 6.66 -4.96
C PRO A 640 -21.40 5.64 -5.23
N TYR A 641 -21.53 4.92 -6.33
CA TYR A 641 -20.52 4.03 -6.91
C TYR A 641 -20.04 2.88 -6.01
N ARG A 642 -20.82 2.47 -5.03
CA ARG A 642 -20.51 1.34 -4.17
C ARG A 642 -21.43 0.16 -4.46
N SER A 643 -20.83 -0.93 -4.93
CA SER A 643 -21.54 -2.19 -5.14
C SER A 643 -21.85 -2.85 -3.81
N THR A 644 -23.10 -3.29 -3.63
CA THR A 644 -23.54 -3.95 -2.39
C THR A 644 -22.89 -5.31 -2.19
N HIS A 645 -22.70 -6.06 -3.27
CA HIS A 645 -22.12 -7.40 -3.25
C HIS A 645 -20.90 -7.46 -4.16
N ASN A 646 -19.77 -7.86 -3.60
CA ASN A 646 -18.52 -8.06 -4.32
C ASN A 646 -18.01 -9.48 -4.04
N VAL A 647 -17.72 -10.24 -5.07
CA VAL A 647 -17.19 -11.60 -4.97
C VAL A 647 -15.93 -11.69 -5.82
N THR A 648 -14.89 -12.27 -5.25
CA THR A 648 -13.72 -12.70 -6.03
C THR A 648 -13.45 -14.17 -5.76
N THR A 649 -13.15 -14.92 -6.83
CA THR A 649 -12.82 -16.33 -6.74
C THR A 649 -11.59 -16.61 -7.58
N SER A 650 -10.65 -17.37 -7.04
CA SER A 650 -9.48 -17.89 -7.75
C SER A 650 -9.43 -19.40 -7.60
N LEU A 651 -9.34 -20.09 -8.70
CA LEU A 651 -9.15 -21.53 -8.79
C LEU A 651 -7.77 -21.78 -9.38
N ASP A 652 -6.89 -22.41 -8.63
CA ASP A 652 -5.54 -22.76 -9.05
C ASP A 652 -5.37 -24.27 -9.13
N VAL A 653 -4.93 -24.75 -10.27
CA VAL A 653 -4.70 -26.17 -10.57
C VAL A 653 -3.21 -26.39 -10.81
N LEU A 654 -2.70 -27.56 -10.39
CA LEU A 654 -1.29 -27.95 -10.55
C LEU A 654 -0.32 -26.90 -9.98
N GLY A 655 -0.61 -26.37 -8.77
CA GLY A 655 0.25 -25.39 -8.11
C GLY A 655 0.25 -24.01 -8.79
N GLY A 656 -0.84 -23.64 -9.47
CA GLY A 656 -1.00 -22.35 -10.14
C GLY A 656 -0.57 -22.34 -11.62
N LEU A 657 -0.17 -23.48 -12.18
CA LEU A 657 0.12 -23.59 -13.63
C LEU A 657 -1.12 -23.37 -14.50
N ILE A 658 -2.30 -23.69 -13.98
CA ILE A 658 -3.58 -23.36 -14.62
C ILE A 658 -4.40 -22.62 -13.59
N GLY A 659 -4.96 -21.48 -13.95
CA GLY A 659 -5.76 -20.68 -13.05
C GLY A 659 -6.97 -20.05 -13.72
N VAL A 660 -8.05 -19.93 -12.96
CA VAL A 660 -9.24 -19.16 -13.35
C VAL A 660 -9.55 -18.18 -12.25
N ASP A 661 -9.61 -16.92 -12.60
CA ASP A 661 -10.01 -15.84 -11.68
C ASP A 661 -11.36 -15.28 -12.13
N VAL A 662 -12.27 -15.07 -11.18
CA VAL A 662 -13.59 -14.49 -11.45
C VAL A 662 -13.83 -13.35 -10.48
N ARG A 663 -14.29 -12.21 -11.03
CA ARG A 663 -14.74 -11.05 -10.25
C ARG A 663 -16.20 -10.76 -10.57
N TYR A 664 -16.99 -10.63 -9.53
CA TYR A 664 -18.39 -10.20 -9.63
C TYR A 664 -18.60 -8.96 -8.75
N ARG A 665 -19.25 -7.95 -9.30
CA ARG A 665 -19.76 -6.77 -8.57
C ARG A 665 -21.24 -6.59 -8.90
N SER A 666 -22.06 -6.44 -7.88
CA SER A 666 -23.46 -6.10 -8.08
C SER A 666 -23.61 -4.69 -8.65
N ARG A 667 -24.74 -4.43 -9.29
CA ARG A 667 -25.08 -3.09 -9.76
C ARG A 667 -24.92 -2.08 -8.64
N VAL A 668 -24.32 -0.93 -8.94
CA VAL A 668 -24.31 0.24 -8.04
C VAL A 668 -25.70 0.83 -7.97
N LYS A 669 -26.10 1.30 -6.78
CA LYS A 669 -27.45 1.81 -6.53
C LYS A 669 -27.57 3.30 -6.82
N GLU A 670 -26.48 4.05 -6.68
CA GLU A 670 -26.43 5.50 -6.85
C GLU A 670 -25.26 5.91 -7.72
N VAL A 671 -25.49 6.84 -8.63
CA VAL A 671 -24.50 7.49 -9.49
C VAL A 671 -24.70 9.00 -9.43
N LEU A 672 -23.62 9.78 -9.42
CA LEU A 672 -23.70 11.22 -9.15
C LEU A 672 -24.16 12.04 -10.36
N SER A 673 -23.77 11.71 -11.58
CA SER A 673 -23.88 12.62 -12.68
C SER A 673 -24.70 12.14 -13.88
N TYR A 674 -25.16 10.88 -13.92
CA TYR A 674 -25.95 10.43 -15.06
C TYR A 674 -27.11 9.52 -14.66
N PRO A 675 -28.35 10.05 -14.69
CA PRO A 675 -29.54 9.22 -14.48
C PRO A 675 -29.74 8.14 -15.56
N LEU A 676 -29.03 8.22 -16.67
CA LEU A 676 -29.09 7.28 -17.79
C LEU A 676 -27.89 6.34 -17.87
N ASP A 677 -26.99 6.35 -16.88
CA ASP A 677 -25.86 5.41 -16.83
C ASP A 677 -26.39 3.96 -16.68
N PRO A 678 -26.21 3.08 -17.67
CA PRO A 678 -26.76 1.73 -17.66
C PRO A 678 -25.92 0.80 -16.79
N ARG A 679 -25.54 1.20 -15.58
CA ARG A 679 -24.76 0.37 -14.67
C ARG A 679 -25.41 -0.96 -14.41
N SER A 680 -24.86 -2.00 -14.98
CA SER A 680 -25.23 -3.40 -14.74
C SER A 680 -24.32 -4.03 -13.69
N ALA A 681 -24.66 -5.22 -13.24
CA ALA A 681 -23.71 -6.05 -12.52
C ALA A 681 -22.55 -6.44 -13.46
N ILE A 682 -21.34 -6.50 -12.88
CA ILE A 682 -20.12 -6.81 -13.62
C ILE A 682 -19.70 -8.24 -13.27
N THR A 683 -19.41 -9.06 -14.28
CA THR A 683 -18.78 -10.36 -14.10
C THR A 683 -17.65 -10.48 -15.12
N VAL A 684 -16.42 -10.56 -14.64
CA VAL A 684 -15.22 -10.73 -15.48
C VAL A 684 -14.52 -11.99 -15.05
N ALA A 685 -14.12 -12.80 -16.02
CA ALA A 685 -13.36 -14.03 -15.80
C ALA A 685 -12.06 -13.99 -16.60
N ASP A 686 -10.96 -14.39 -15.97
CA ASP A 686 -9.63 -14.49 -16.57
C ASP A 686 -9.18 -15.95 -16.53
N LEU A 687 -8.52 -16.41 -17.60
CA LEU A 687 -7.87 -17.71 -17.70
C LEU A 687 -6.36 -17.54 -17.73
N ARG A 688 -5.65 -18.33 -16.94
CA ARG A 688 -4.18 -18.32 -16.85
C ARG A 688 -3.65 -19.72 -17.12
N LEU A 689 -2.62 -19.81 -17.95
CA LEU A 689 -1.89 -21.03 -18.26
C LEU A 689 -0.40 -20.72 -18.10
N GLY A 690 0.34 -21.55 -17.36
CA GLY A 690 1.77 -21.40 -17.15
C GLY A 690 2.50 -22.73 -17.31
N TYR A 691 3.76 -22.64 -17.68
CA TYR A 691 4.63 -23.81 -17.78
C TYR A 691 6.07 -23.41 -17.48
N ASP A 692 6.77 -24.24 -16.71
CA ASP A 692 8.21 -24.09 -16.47
C ASP A 692 9.01 -24.80 -17.56
N VAL A 693 9.77 -24.03 -18.33
CA VAL A 693 10.67 -24.52 -19.37
C VAL A 693 12.12 -24.37 -18.90
N LYS A 694 12.66 -25.35 -18.18
CA LYS A 694 14.06 -25.36 -17.69
C LYS A 694 14.41 -24.11 -16.89
N GLY A 695 13.55 -23.73 -15.94
CA GLY A 695 13.73 -22.56 -15.08
C GLY A 695 13.27 -21.23 -15.69
N ALA A 696 12.72 -21.25 -16.90
CA ALA A 696 11.99 -20.13 -17.45
C ALA A 696 10.48 -20.36 -17.29
N ILE A 697 9.78 -19.47 -16.62
CA ILE A 697 8.32 -19.52 -16.51
C ILE A 697 7.72 -18.83 -17.72
N VAL A 698 6.98 -19.59 -18.54
CA VAL A 698 6.24 -19.06 -19.71
C VAL A 698 4.76 -19.12 -19.38
N GLN A 699 4.04 -18.02 -19.57
CA GLN A 699 2.63 -17.91 -19.21
C GLN A 699 1.80 -17.28 -20.33
N VAL A 700 0.57 -17.71 -20.42
CA VAL A 700 -0.48 -17.09 -21.25
C VAL A 700 -1.64 -16.71 -20.34
N LYS A 701 -2.09 -15.45 -20.40
CA LYS A 701 -3.31 -14.97 -19.74
C LYS A 701 -4.31 -14.51 -20.78
N VAL A 702 -5.55 -14.95 -20.66
CA VAL A 702 -6.68 -14.38 -21.39
C VAL A 702 -7.52 -13.64 -20.37
N ALA A 703 -7.37 -12.32 -20.35
CA ALA A 703 -8.18 -11.46 -19.50
C ALA A 703 -9.54 -11.18 -20.14
N ASN A 704 -10.57 -11.00 -19.32
CA ASN A 704 -11.95 -10.81 -19.76
C ASN A 704 -12.39 -11.87 -20.80
N LEU A 705 -12.20 -13.14 -20.45
CA LEU A 705 -12.38 -14.32 -21.33
C LEU A 705 -13.70 -14.30 -22.12
N PHE A 706 -14.79 -13.89 -21.48
CA PHE A 706 -16.13 -13.87 -22.07
C PHE A 706 -16.50 -12.53 -22.70
N GLN A 707 -15.54 -11.59 -22.80
CA GLN A 707 -15.75 -10.26 -23.40
C GLN A 707 -16.92 -9.50 -22.75
N ALA A 708 -16.96 -9.54 -21.41
CA ALA A 708 -17.94 -8.78 -20.65
C ALA A 708 -17.81 -7.30 -20.96
N LYS A 709 -18.92 -6.69 -21.31
CA LYS A 709 -19.01 -5.24 -21.53
C LYS A 709 -19.46 -4.60 -20.24
N TYR A 710 -18.64 -3.71 -19.70
CA TYR A 710 -18.94 -3.04 -18.45
C TYR A 710 -18.37 -1.62 -18.43
N VAL A 711 -18.92 -0.81 -17.57
CA VAL A 711 -18.42 0.53 -17.26
C VAL A 711 -17.70 0.43 -15.93
N ASP A 712 -16.49 0.94 -15.87
CA ASP A 712 -15.78 1.06 -14.61
C ASP A 712 -16.37 2.21 -13.77
N VAL A 713 -15.86 2.49 -12.62
CA VAL A 713 -16.55 3.27 -11.60
C VAL A 713 -16.88 4.69 -12.03
N LEU A 714 -15.94 5.36 -12.68
CA LEU A 714 -16.19 6.69 -13.23
C LEU A 714 -17.11 6.57 -14.43
N GLU A 715 -18.09 7.44 -14.46
CA GLU A 715 -19.01 7.57 -15.55
C GLU A 715 -18.27 7.67 -16.85
N ARG A 716 -18.72 6.92 -17.84
CA ARG A 716 -18.19 6.96 -19.18
C ARG A 716 -16.76 6.43 -19.36
N THR A 717 -16.21 5.67 -18.42
CA THR A 717 -14.98 4.93 -18.65
C THR A 717 -15.29 3.46 -18.86
N PRO A 718 -15.08 2.93 -20.08
CA PRO A 718 -15.36 1.54 -20.38
C PRO A 718 -14.31 0.64 -19.73
N GLY A 719 -14.74 -0.53 -19.27
CA GLY A 719 -13.81 -1.56 -18.81
C GLY A 719 -13.03 -2.17 -19.96
N ALA A 720 -11.84 -2.67 -19.66
CA ALA A 720 -10.96 -3.30 -20.65
C ALA A 720 -11.62 -4.47 -21.39
N PRO A 721 -11.48 -4.56 -22.72
CA PRO A 721 -11.97 -5.67 -23.51
C PRO A 721 -11.19 -6.96 -23.21
N ARG A 722 -11.53 -8.06 -23.88
CA ARG A 722 -10.69 -9.25 -23.86
C ARG A 722 -9.28 -8.89 -24.34
N SER A 723 -8.28 -9.39 -23.62
CA SER A 723 -6.88 -9.29 -24.05
C SER A 723 -6.18 -10.63 -23.88
N ILE A 724 -5.15 -10.86 -24.69
CA ILE A 724 -4.29 -12.03 -24.62
C ILE A 724 -2.88 -11.55 -24.32
N LEU A 725 -2.29 -12.04 -23.24
CA LEU A 725 -0.94 -11.72 -22.77
C LEU A 725 -0.08 -12.98 -22.79
N LEU A 726 1.05 -12.93 -23.46
CA LEU A 726 2.13 -13.90 -23.38
C LEU A 726 3.28 -13.29 -22.58
N SER A 727 3.81 -14.01 -21.62
CA SER A 727 4.98 -13.58 -20.85
C SER A 727 5.98 -14.70 -20.69
N ALA A 728 7.26 -14.32 -20.49
CA ALA A 728 8.34 -15.22 -20.17
C ALA A 728 9.24 -14.55 -19.11
N ARG A 729 9.57 -15.29 -18.05
CA ARG A 729 10.40 -14.82 -16.94
C ARG A 729 11.46 -15.85 -16.62
N ARG A 730 12.71 -15.41 -16.44
CA ARG A 730 13.83 -16.30 -16.09
C ARG A 730 14.81 -15.62 -15.14
N LYS A 731 15.23 -16.39 -14.13
CA LYS A 731 16.34 -16.07 -13.23
C LYS A 731 17.62 -16.83 -13.65
N PHE A 732 18.79 -16.21 -13.47
CA PHE A 732 20.09 -16.74 -13.82
C PHE A 732 21.03 -16.71 -12.61
#